data_2f174f2ade32339533a829655b1c6458
#
_entry.id   2f174f2ade32339533a829655b1c6458
#
_cell.length_a   1.000
_cell.length_b   1.000
_cell.length_c   1.000
_cell.angle_alpha   90.00
_cell.angle_beta   90.00
_cell.angle_gamma   90.00
#
_symmetry.space_group_name_H-M   'P 1'
#
loop_
_entity.id
_entity.type
_entity.pdbx_description
1 polymer ?
#
loop_
_entity_poly.entity_id
_entity_poly.type
_entity_poly.pdbx_seq_one_letter_code
_entity_poly.pdbx_strand_id
1 'polypeptide(L)'
;MTPTTPVSTIGDRPDPSSAASRTSSWVASIVDRAQAGHPLCAVAVGTPGSGRSALLNAVHEQLRRRDLPVSVGLPAADGAGPVFVLADDMHLWPVAMFETALGMLDAGTIGLIATIEPRELDPNVRRLRDRARPFGAVLELEALGTADVLTRASRAGLTLAPTTASLIRRRCGGARAPIDTVLRALRSTSSSASRVIDEPGADEIAVIDRVSREWHHRLLRGLDPLTLAVLALASVRAPLDPDSVAEAAGTDRAAALEAVDRARGCGLLRGADVFVSAAAGPLRDVLGDKQIDELRRNSVVVGLRATELTPDTALLAAEAGVDDPRIVDALLAGAVDATAARAVVLLQAADRVEPGRDDVRLLMAQRALASGDLDGAGAAADRRLESAAPTDEWVAEWVELAAAVAARRGLASHAADLYRWTGPDLSASQSLSAAVALLAVGDRAAATAIGAADRGRAPVASRATRSLVVRGLLATLDDTAEMSTGDAVDVVVRGISAGATSSRGPSAARILHAAAAVALNLGDTAAAQSIRTVAAEPARTILDAEAALTVGDLEAAARLLPTAEPQGMSERFRVQAIRLGLARRHGDLSALSAAWQDGPSLLAAIEVDLYLLRPLGEFWIAAARLGQIPAIARYVDAADRLLADLGDPPAWSASWDFAGVQAVAITRDQSAVAHRLTRLDLAAAQNRTAGSLSTGARAWVALNDAGESTEPVTAAVEALRSIGLHWEAARLAGMAASRADDPATAAGLLDTARSAGEDRRLTPLVGGPLTDREAEVAHELLQGFTYREIGERLYISAKTVEHHVARIRRRLDAGSRSELMAALRAAGYR
;
A
#
# COMPACT_ATOMS: atom_id res chain seq x y z
N MET A 1 38.00 5.51 -48.67
CA MET A 1 39.33 5.79 -48.07
C MET A 1 39.38 7.25 -47.67
N THR A 2 39.19 7.54 -46.42
CA THR A 2 39.48 8.84 -45.78
C THR A 2 40.15 8.53 -44.46
N PRO A 3 41.27 9.17 -44.12
CA PRO A 3 42.10 8.76 -42.97
C PRO A 3 41.55 9.34 -41.67
N THR A 4 41.42 8.47 -40.69
CA THR A 4 41.14 8.78 -39.27
C THR A 4 42.36 9.41 -38.59
N THR A 5 42.26 10.62 -38.14
CA THR A 5 43.21 11.32 -37.29
C THR A 5 43.20 10.73 -35.87
N PRO A 6 44.36 10.51 -35.23
CA PRO A 6 44.42 10.03 -33.87
C PRO A 6 44.03 11.12 -32.88
N VAL A 7 43.10 10.78 -31.97
CA VAL A 7 42.74 11.63 -30.84
C VAL A 7 43.91 11.68 -29.86
N SER A 8 44.45 12.89 -29.70
CA SER A 8 45.45 13.25 -28.72
C SER A 8 44.95 12.93 -27.29
N THR A 9 45.69 12.11 -26.55
CA THR A 9 45.54 11.91 -25.09
C THR A 9 45.76 13.21 -24.36
N ILE A 10 44.65 13.82 -23.93
CA ILE A 10 44.63 14.92 -22.96
C ILE A 10 45.13 14.35 -21.63
N GLY A 11 46.31 14.77 -21.18
CA GLY A 11 46.84 14.40 -19.88
C GLY A 11 45.88 14.85 -18.80
N ASP A 12 45.48 13.87 -17.96
CA ASP A 12 44.59 13.97 -16.82
C ASP A 12 45.14 14.98 -15.82
N ARG A 13 44.71 16.24 -15.88
CA ARG A 13 44.89 17.17 -14.74
C ARG A 13 43.98 16.66 -13.62
N PRO A 14 44.51 16.33 -12.44
CA PRO A 14 43.67 15.86 -11.34
C PRO A 14 42.63 16.94 -11.01
N ASP A 15 41.38 16.49 -10.87
CA ASP A 15 40.27 17.32 -10.42
C ASP A 15 40.67 18.02 -9.12
N PRO A 16 40.66 19.36 -9.07
CA PRO A 16 41.08 20.11 -7.88
C PRO A 16 40.22 19.82 -6.65
N SER A 17 39.04 19.25 -6.82
CA SER A 17 38.14 18.82 -5.74
C SER A 17 38.48 17.45 -5.15
N SER A 18 39.34 16.62 -5.78
CA SER A 18 39.65 15.28 -5.27
C SER A 18 40.43 15.31 -3.95
N ALA A 19 40.14 14.36 -3.07
CA ALA A 19 40.84 14.21 -1.79
C ALA A 19 42.35 14.09 -1.96
N ALA A 20 42.78 13.43 -3.04
CA ALA A 20 44.22 13.31 -3.35
C ALA A 20 44.84 14.65 -3.77
N SER A 21 44.12 15.50 -4.50
CA SER A 21 44.61 16.84 -4.89
C SER A 21 44.72 17.76 -3.68
N ARG A 22 43.73 17.78 -2.78
CA ARG A 22 43.78 18.57 -1.53
C ARG A 22 44.95 18.16 -0.63
N THR A 23 45.14 16.84 -0.46
CA THR A 23 46.26 16.31 0.35
C THR A 23 47.61 16.71 -0.24
N SER A 24 47.79 16.59 -1.57
CA SER A 24 49.05 16.94 -2.24
C SER A 24 49.35 18.44 -2.15
N SER A 25 48.32 19.30 -2.36
CA SER A 25 48.44 20.76 -2.24
C SER A 25 48.79 21.20 -0.83
N TRP A 26 48.17 20.53 0.20
CA TRP A 26 48.49 20.84 1.61
C TRP A 26 49.92 20.46 1.94
N VAL A 27 50.41 19.27 1.54
CA VAL A 27 51.80 18.83 1.73
C VAL A 27 52.76 19.85 1.08
N ALA A 28 52.53 20.24 -0.16
CA ALA A 28 53.34 21.22 -0.84
C ALA A 28 53.38 22.57 -0.09
N SER A 29 52.23 23.07 0.35
CA SER A 29 52.12 24.32 1.11
C SER A 29 52.89 24.29 2.42
N ILE A 30 52.83 23.17 3.16
CA ILE A 30 53.56 22.98 4.42
C ILE A 30 55.08 23.00 4.19
N VAL A 31 55.54 22.27 3.16
CA VAL A 31 56.94 22.15 2.83
C VAL A 31 57.52 23.48 2.31
N ASP A 32 56.78 24.23 1.51
CA ASP A 32 57.19 25.55 1.01
C ASP A 32 57.29 26.57 2.14
N ARG A 33 56.37 26.55 3.12
CA ARG A 33 56.42 27.40 4.33
C ARG A 33 57.58 27.03 5.22
N ALA A 34 57.84 25.73 5.40
CA ALA A 34 58.99 25.25 6.15
C ALA A 34 60.31 25.73 5.52
N GLN A 35 60.42 25.69 4.20
CA GLN A 35 61.57 26.13 3.44
C GLN A 35 61.74 27.66 3.51
N ALA A 36 60.66 28.43 3.58
CA ALA A 36 60.71 29.88 3.75
C ALA A 36 61.06 30.34 5.18
N GLY A 37 61.28 29.43 6.12
CA GLY A 37 61.59 29.74 7.53
C GLY A 37 60.46 30.36 8.32
N HIS A 38 59.24 30.22 7.87
CA HIS A 38 58.07 30.77 8.57
C HIS A 38 57.66 29.89 9.77
N PRO A 39 57.11 30.49 10.85
CA PRO A 39 56.50 29.73 11.93
C PRO A 39 55.45 28.78 11.37
N LEU A 40 55.47 27.50 11.81
CA LEU A 40 54.61 26.48 11.28
C LEU A 40 53.94 25.68 12.39
N CYS A 41 52.61 25.78 12.42
CA CYS A 41 51.78 24.83 13.12
C CYS A 41 50.77 24.27 12.11
N ALA A 42 50.88 22.99 11.79
CA ALA A 42 50.03 22.32 10.82
C ALA A 42 49.40 21.08 11.44
N VAL A 43 48.09 20.88 11.18
CA VAL A 43 47.34 19.80 11.82
C VAL A 43 46.50 19.07 10.76
N ALA A 44 46.69 17.76 10.65
CA ALA A 44 45.82 16.89 9.87
C ALA A 44 44.83 16.15 10.79
N VAL A 45 43.57 16.37 10.58
CA VAL A 45 42.47 15.78 11.34
C VAL A 45 41.88 14.62 10.55
N GLY A 46 41.73 13.47 11.15
CA GLY A 46 41.12 12.31 10.45
C GLY A 46 40.83 11.14 11.37
N THR A 47 39.86 10.36 11.01
CA THR A 47 39.49 9.13 11.73
C THR A 47 40.57 8.04 11.58
N PRO A 48 40.60 7.01 12.43
CA PRO A 48 41.48 5.86 12.25
C PRO A 48 41.42 5.28 10.83
N GLY A 49 42.62 5.06 10.24
CA GLY A 49 42.66 4.53 8.86
C GLY A 49 42.40 5.54 7.74
N SER A 50 42.19 6.83 8.03
CA SER A 50 42.07 7.90 7.00
C SER A 50 43.39 8.17 6.25
N GLY A 51 44.51 7.74 6.79
CA GLY A 51 45.81 7.93 6.20
C GLY A 51 46.68 9.01 6.85
N ARG A 52 46.41 9.38 8.11
CA ARG A 52 47.16 10.33 8.91
C ARG A 52 48.67 10.06 8.92
N SER A 53 49.07 8.84 9.35
CA SER A 53 50.48 8.46 9.39
C SER A 53 51.12 8.42 7.99
N ALA A 54 50.37 8.01 6.97
CA ALA A 54 50.85 8.05 5.59
C ALA A 54 51.11 9.49 5.11
N LEU A 55 50.29 10.44 5.55
CA LEU A 55 50.47 11.86 5.27
C LEU A 55 51.71 12.41 5.96
N LEU A 56 51.89 12.10 7.25
CA LEU A 56 53.11 12.51 7.97
C LEU A 56 54.37 11.95 7.31
N ASN A 57 54.35 10.68 6.89
CA ASN A 57 55.46 10.07 6.16
C ASN A 57 55.75 10.79 4.83
N ALA A 58 54.68 11.21 4.10
CA ALA A 58 54.87 11.99 2.87
C ALA A 58 55.46 13.37 3.14
N VAL A 59 55.05 14.05 4.24
CA VAL A 59 55.67 15.32 4.67
C VAL A 59 57.11 15.12 5.09
N HIS A 60 57.39 14.08 5.87
CA HIS A 60 58.75 13.70 6.29
C HIS A 60 59.70 13.56 5.11
N GLU A 61 59.31 12.77 4.13
CA GLU A 61 60.09 12.50 2.90
C GLU A 61 60.37 13.80 2.12
N GLN A 62 59.35 14.68 2.00
CA GLN A 62 59.50 15.95 1.28
C GLN A 62 60.40 16.95 2.03
N LEU A 63 60.31 17.03 3.37
CA LEU A 63 61.18 17.88 4.18
C LEU A 63 62.63 17.38 4.10
N ARG A 64 62.86 16.04 4.20
CA ARG A 64 64.20 15.44 4.06
C ARG A 64 64.79 15.66 2.66
N ARG A 65 64.03 15.63 1.61
CA ARG A 65 64.51 15.91 0.24
C ARG A 65 64.96 17.34 0.02
N ARG A 66 64.56 18.24 0.95
CA ARG A 66 64.95 19.66 0.94
C ARG A 66 65.96 19.99 2.04
N ASP A 67 66.60 18.94 2.62
CA ASP A 67 67.62 19.04 3.69
C ASP A 67 67.14 19.86 4.93
N LEU A 68 65.82 19.84 5.22
CA LEU A 68 65.27 20.50 6.39
C LEU A 68 65.37 19.59 7.60
N PRO A 69 65.73 20.15 8.83
CA PRO A 69 65.85 19.33 10.04
C PRO A 69 64.53 18.86 10.55
N VAL A 70 64.31 17.53 10.62
CA VAL A 70 63.08 16.88 11.05
C VAL A 70 63.31 15.93 12.20
N SER A 71 62.46 16.01 13.21
CA SER A 71 62.41 15.05 14.32
C SER A 71 61.09 14.35 14.39
N VAL A 72 61.05 13.05 14.66
CA VAL A 72 59.86 12.29 14.99
C VAL A 72 59.78 12.24 16.54
N GLY A 73 58.82 12.98 17.11
CA GLY A 73 58.75 13.26 18.55
C GLY A 73 59.62 14.48 18.98
N LEU A 74 59.52 14.89 20.25
CA LEU A 74 60.20 16.07 20.74
C LEU A 74 61.73 15.93 20.69
N PRO A 75 62.47 16.92 20.15
CA PRO A 75 63.89 16.91 20.17
C PRO A 75 64.43 17.22 21.57
N ALA A 76 65.69 16.79 21.90
CA ALA A 76 66.40 17.25 23.12
C ALA A 76 66.65 18.76 23.04
N ALA A 77 66.65 19.44 24.18
CA ALA A 77 66.63 20.88 24.27
C ALA A 77 67.93 21.60 23.72
N ASP A 78 68.96 20.86 23.28
CA ASP A 78 70.26 21.35 22.95
C ASP A 78 70.58 21.56 21.46
N GLY A 79 69.53 21.56 20.60
CA GLY A 79 69.70 21.69 19.13
C GLY A 79 69.78 23.13 18.65
N ALA A 80 70.80 23.48 17.89
CA ALA A 80 70.95 24.80 17.26
C ALA A 80 70.09 24.92 15.99
N GLY A 81 68.93 25.60 16.09
CA GLY A 81 68.07 25.95 14.96
C GLY A 81 66.66 25.36 15.04
N PRO A 82 65.71 25.88 14.29
CA PRO A 82 64.27 25.37 14.27
C PRO A 82 64.23 23.99 13.70
N VAL A 83 63.72 23.04 14.45
CA VAL A 83 63.46 21.63 14.02
C VAL A 83 61.97 21.41 13.75
N PHE A 84 61.62 20.77 12.64
CA PHE A 84 60.24 20.38 12.34
C PHE A 84 59.90 19.06 13.06
N VAL A 85 58.98 19.16 14.01
CA VAL A 85 58.48 18.04 14.81
C VAL A 85 57.31 17.40 14.11
N LEU A 86 57.40 16.11 13.81
CA LEU A 86 56.29 15.30 13.31
C LEU A 86 55.66 14.54 14.48
N ALA A 87 54.42 14.88 14.82
CA ALA A 87 53.67 14.31 15.92
C ALA A 87 52.48 13.48 15.42
N ASP A 88 52.64 12.16 15.35
CA ASP A 88 51.53 11.26 15.01
C ASP A 88 50.65 11.05 16.23
N ASP A 89 49.33 11.07 16.02
CA ASP A 89 48.27 10.89 17.04
C ASP A 89 48.52 11.73 18.30
N MET A 90 48.87 13.00 18.13
CA MET A 90 49.28 13.90 19.21
C MET A 90 48.22 14.05 20.32
N HIS A 91 46.95 13.84 20.01
CA HIS A 91 45.87 13.80 21.01
C HIS A 91 46.00 12.68 22.05
N LEU A 92 46.82 11.66 21.79
CA LEU A 92 47.13 10.58 22.72
C LEU A 92 48.41 10.82 23.53
N TRP A 93 49.12 11.95 23.31
CA TRP A 93 50.34 12.22 24.02
C TRP A 93 50.09 12.53 25.49
N PRO A 94 51.00 12.14 26.42
CA PRO A 94 50.93 12.55 27.80
C PRO A 94 50.87 14.08 27.93
N VAL A 95 50.03 14.59 28.85
CA VAL A 95 49.79 16.03 29.03
C VAL A 95 51.08 16.83 29.13
N ALA A 96 52.05 16.34 29.90
CA ALA A 96 53.33 17.00 30.06
C ALA A 96 54.11 17.14 28.73
N MET A 97 54.08 16.11 27.90
CA MET A 97 54.73 16.10 26.59
C MET A 97 53.99 17.03 25.58
N PHE A 98 52.68 17.06 25.67
CA PHE A 98 51.81 17.94 24.87
C PHE A 98 52.07 19.41 25.21
N GLU A 99 52.13 19.77 26.51
CA GLU A 99 52.42 21.14 26.97
C GLU A 99 53.83 21.57 26.61
N THR A 100 54.83 20.66 26.72
CA THR A 100 56.19 20.92 26.28
C THR A 100 56.23 21.24 24.79
N ALA A 101 55.53 20.47 23.94
CA ALA A 101 55.49 20.70 22.50
C ALA A 101 54.91 22.10 22.18
N LEU A 102 53.79 22.46 22.83
CA LEU A 102 53.20 23.79 22.67
C LEU A 102 54.10 24.92 23.16
N GLY A 103 54.79 24.74 24.30
CA GLY A 103 55.74 25.72 24.83
C GLY A 103 56.93 25.96 23.87
N MET A 104 57.46 24.90 23.27
CA MET A 104 58.51 24.99 22.24
C MET A 104 58.06 25.62 20.96
N LEU A 105 56.78 25.35 20.54
CA LEU A 105 56.16 25.99 19.39
C LEU A 105 55.98 27.50 19.61
N ASP A 106 55.51 27.89 20.80
CA ASP A 106 55.33 29.31 21.17
C ASP A 106 56.66 30.07 21.29
N ALA A 107 57.71 29.38 21.75
CA ALA A 107 59.06 29.91 21.77
C ALA A 107 59.73 30.00 20.39
N GLY A 108 59.07 29.49 19.33
CA GLY A 108 59.60 29.48 17.96
C GLY A 108 60.77 28.52 17.75
N THR A 109 61.05 27.62 18.70
CA THR A 109 62.12 26.64 18.62
C THR A 109 61.83 25.44 17.76
N ILE A 110 60.50 25.13 17.53
CA ILE A 110 60.07 24.07 16.66
C ILE A 110 58.98 24.54 15.67
N GLY A 111 58.91 23.91 14.50
CA GLY A 111 57.71 23.85 13.66
C GLY A 111 56.95 22.55 13.96
N LEU A 112 55.66 22.61 14.23
CA LEU A 112 54.86 21.45 14.59
C LEU A 112 53.95 21.01 13.45
N ILE A 113 54.05 19.74 13.09
CA ILE A 113 53.17 19.09 12.10
C ILE A 113 52.55 17.87 12.79
N ALA A 114 51.30 17.96 13.15
CA ALA A 114 50.62 16.97 13.99
C ALA A 114 49.48 16.29 13.27
N THR A 115 49.15 15.05 13.66
CA THR A 115 47.88 14.40 13.32
C THR A 115 47.03 14.18 14.57
N ILE A 116 45.73 14.32 14.43
CA ILE A 116 44.75 14.14 15.51
C ILE A 116 43.48 13.46 15.01
N GLU A 117 42.72 12.85 15.91
CA GLU A 117 41.36 12.43 15.65
C GLU A 117 40.37 13.60 15.76
N PRO A 118 39.22 13.54 15.07
CA PRO A 118 38.19 14.57 15.14
C PRO A 118 37.37 14.47 16.44
N ARG A 119 38.01 14.75 17.58
CA ARG A 119 37.37 14.80 18.90
C ARG A 119 37.09 16.26 19.25
N GLU A 120 35.82 16.67 19.12
CA GLU A 120 35.45 18.07 19.26
C GLU A 120 35.47 18.57 20.71
N LEU A 121 35.29 17.66 21.66
CA LEU A 121 35.25 17.99 23.08
C LEU A 121 36.62 17.92 23.75
N ASP A 122 37.60 17.27 23.12
CA ASP A 122 38.96 17.17 23.66
C ASP A 122 39.63 18.56 23.64
N PRO A 123 40.04 19.09 24.81
CA PRO A 123 40.64 20.43 24.92
C PRO A 123 41.97 20.52 24.16
N ASN A 124 42.77 19.44 24.12
CA ASN A 124 44.02 19.40 23.40
C ASN A 124 43.84 19.46 21.90
N VAL A 125 42.84 18.74 21.38
CA VAL A 125 42.47 18.77 19.98
C VAL A 125 41.99 20.17 19.56
N ARG A 126 41.18 20.84 20.38
CA ARG A 126 40.73 22.23 20.12
C ARG A 126 41.92 23.20 20.12
N ARG A 127 42.78 23.14 21.14
CA ARG A 127 43.98 24.01 21.26
C ARG A 127 44.89 23.87 20.04
N LEU A 128 45.13 22.66 19.55
CA LEU A 128 45.93 22.41 18.35
C LEU A 128 45.29 23.00 17.09
N ARG A 129 44.01 22.77 16.91
CA ARG A 129 43.26 23.31 15.75
C ARG A 129 43.29 24.84 15.75
N ASP A 130 43.08 25.46 16.92
CA ASP A 130 43.07 26.92 17.04
C ASP A 130 44.46 27.51 16.76
N ARG A 131 45.55 26.82 17.13
CA ARG A 131 46.91 27.22 16.81
C ARG A 131 47.28 27.10 15.34
N ALA A 132 46.69 26.08 14.64
CA ALA A 132 46.93 25.84 13.22
C ALA A 132 46.07 26.73 12.29
N ARG A 133 44.91 27.18 12.76
CA ARG A 133 43.96 28.02 11.97
C ARG A 133 44.57 29.30 11.39
N PRO A 134 45.29 30.13 12.14
CA PRO A 134 45.87 31.38 11.61
C PRO A 134 46.81 31.16 10.42
N PHE A 135 47.36 29.96 10.32
CA PHE A 135 48.24 29.58 9.23
C PHE A 135 47.51 28.95 8.03
N GLY A 136 46.20 28.75 8.10
CA GLY A 136 45.45 28.01 7.10
C GLY A 136 45.90 26.55 6.91
N ALA A 137 46.54 25.98 7.95
CA ALA A 137 47.25 24.72 7.89
C ALA A 137 46.49 23.55 8.57
N VAL A 138 45.17 23.64 8.65
CA VAL A 138 44.31 22.52 9.08
C VAL A 138 43.81 21.77 7.84
N LEU A 139 44.08 20.46 7.79
CA LEU A 139 43.60 19.56 6.75
C LEU A 139 42.66 18.54 7.36
N GLU A 140 41.42 18.46 6.86
CA GLU A 140 40.50 17.41 7.24
C GLU A 140 40.55 16.24 6.21
N LEU A 141 40.89 15.05 6.72
CA LEU A 141 40.97 13.81 5.94
C LEU A 141 39.61 13.14 5.94
N GLU A 142 38.83 13.42 4.93
CA GLU A 142 37.49 12.85 4.75
C GLU A 142 37.54 11.38 4.36
N ALA A 143 36.43 10.67 4.60
CA ALA A 143 36.20 9.33 4.08
C ALA A 143 36.23 9.32 2.54
N LEU A 144 36.88 8.33 1.96
CA LEU A 144 36.98 8.18 0.49
C LEU A 144 35.64 7.99 -0.17
N GLY A 145 35.39 8.76 -1.24
CA GLY A 145 34.26 8.58 -2.15
C GLY A 145 34.47 7.40 -3.13
N THR A 146 33.44 7.05 -3.89
CA THR A 146 33.55 6.00 -4.94
C THR A 146 34.58 6.35 -6.01
N ALA A 147 34.65 7.61 -6.43
CA ALA A 147 35.63 8.11 -7.41
C ALA A 147 37.09 7.97 -6.88
N ASP A 148 37.30 8.23 -5.58
CA ASP A 148 38.63 8.05 -4.96
C ASP A 148 39.04 6.57 -4.96
N VAL A 149 38.09 5.66 -4.71
CA VAL A 149 38.34 4.20 -4.77
C VAL A 149 38.71 3.76 -6.18
N LEU A 150 38.02 4.24 -7.22
CA LEU A 150 38.33 3.97 -8.63
C LEU A 150 39.74 4.46 -9.00
N THR A 151 40.06 5.68 -8.63
CA THR A 151 41.41 6.27 -8.85
C THR A 151 42.53 5.44 -8.18
N ARG A 152 42.28 4.97 -6.96
CA ARG A 152 43.24 4.13 -6.21
C ARG A 152 43.36 2.74 -6.81
N ALA A 153 42.23 2.14 -7.25
CA ALA A 153 42.23 0.86 -7.93
C ALA A 153 43.06 0.91 -9.22
N SER A 154 42.88 1.96 -10.03
CA SER A 154 43.67 2.18 -11.25
C SER A 154 45.17 2.26 -10.95
N ARG A 155 45.57 3.00 -9.91
CA ARG A 155 46.97 3.07 -9.49
C ARG A 155 47.52 1.74 -8.93
N ALA A 156 46.65 0.87 -8.44
CA ALA A 156 47.01 -0.48 -8.00
C ALA A 156 47.01 -1.52 -9.17
N GLY A 157 46.71 -1.12 -10.42
CA GLY A 157 46.63 -2.00 -11.58
C GLY A 157 45.30 -2.78 -11.64
N LEU A 158 44.23 -2.21 -11.05
CA LEU A 158 42.87 -2.78 -11.07
C LEU A 158 41.92 -1.85 -11.80
N THR A 159 41.10 -2.38 -12.69
CA THR A 159 39.98 -1.66 -13.30
C THR A 159 38.70 -2.19 -12.65
N LEU A 160 37.97 -1.35 -11.94
CA LEU A 160 36.75 -1.70 -11.22
C LEU A 160 35.53 -1.01 -11.82
N ALA A 161 34.40 -1.69 -11.84
CA ALA A 161 33.12 -1.02 -12.07
C ALA A 161 32.74 -0.11 -10.86
N PRO A 162 31.97 0.97 -11.10
CA PRO A 162 31.49 1.85 -10.01
C PRO A 162 30.72 1.12 -8.91
N THR A 163 29.98 0.08 -9.26
CA THR A 163 29.24 -0.80 -8.33
C THR A 163 30.19 -1.55 -7.39
N THR A 164 31.26 -2.15 -7.92
CA THR A 164 32.31 -2.84 -7.17
C THR A 164 33.08 -1.87 -6.27
N ALA A 165 33.46 -0.69 -6.78
CA ALA A 165 34.11 0.35 -5.98
C ALA A 165 33.20 0.84 -4.83
N SER A 166 31.90 0.99 -5.09
CA SER A 166 30.91 1.35 -4.06
C SER A 166 30.75 0.24 -3.00
N LEU A 167 30.78 -1.04 -3.40
CA LEU A 167 30.77 -2.17 -2.45
C LEU A 167 31.98 -2.12 -1.52
N ILE A 168 33.21 -2.01 -2.07
CA ILE A 168 34.44 -1.91 -1.29
C ILE A 168 34.38 -0.71 -0.33
N ARG A 169 33.94 0.46 -0.82
CA ARG A 169 33.77 1.66 0.02
C ARG A 169 32.80 1.43 1.19
N ARG A 170 31.64 0.79 0.92
CA ARG A 170 30.66 0.51 1.98
C ARG A 170 31.20 -0.48 3.02
N ARG A 171 31.83 -1.58 2.55
CA ARG A 171 32.38 -2.61 3.44
C ARG A 171 33.52 -2.08 4.31
N CYS A 172 34.37 -1.23 3.76
CA CYS A 172 35.50 -0.65 4.48
C CYS A 172 35.16 0.64 5.26
N GLY A 173 33.88 1.03 5.29
CA GLY A 173 33.49 2.28 5.92
C GLY A 173 34.15 3.52 5.27
N GLY A 174 34.64 3.48 4.03
CA GLY A 174 35.35 4.56 3.34
C GLY A 174 36.71 4.92 3.94
N ALA A 175 37.20 4.13 4.89
CA ALA A 175 38.54 4.32 5.44
C ALA A 175 39.62 3.92 4.42
N ARG A 176 40.65 4.74 4.25
CA ARG A 176 41.72 4.52 3.27
C ARG A 176 42.49 3.23 3.50
N ALA A 177 42.91 2.96 4.73
CA ALA A 177 43.76 1.83 5.05
C ALA A 177 43.17 0.45 4.68
N PRO A 178 41.92 0.13 5.10
CA PRO A 178 41.29 -1.11 4.68
C PRO A 178 41.02 -1.15 3.17
N ILE A 179 40.64 -0.04 2.52
CA ILE A 179 40.46 0.03 1.05
C ILE A 179 41.77 -0.31 0.34
N ASP A 180 42.87 0.33 0.70
CA ASP A 180 44.20 0.07 0.10
C ASP A 180 44.64 -1.39 0.35
N THR A 181 44.24 -2.00 1.47
CA THR A 181 44.51 -3.41 1.77
C THR A 181 43.65 -4.36 0.95
N VAL A 182 42.36 -4.07 0.74
CA VAL A 182 41.48 -4.82 -0.15
C VAL A 182 41.99 -4.77 -1.57
N LEU A 183 42.36 -3.58 -2.08
CA LEU A 183 42.86 -3.43 -3.45
C LEU A 183 44.18 -4.22 -3.66
N ARG A 184 45.07 -4.22 -2.70
CA ARG A 184 46.30 -5.04 -2.74
C ARG A 184 45.97 -6.55 -2.72
N ALA A 185 45.08 -6.98 -1.88
CA ALA A 185 44.67 -8.38 -1.78
C ALA A 185 44.00 -8.87 -3.07
N LEU A 186 43.07 -8.08 -3.63
CA LEU A 186 42.45 -8.37 -4.92
C LEU A 186 43.47 -8.40 -6.06
N ARG A 187 44.51 -7.58 -6.00
CA ARG A 187 45.59 -7.57 -6.99
C ARG A 187 46.47 -8.81 -6.89
N SER A 188 46.78 -9.28 -5.68
CA SER A 188 47.65 -10.45 -5.46
C SER A 188 47.02 -11.79 -5.86
N THR A 189 45.74 -11.87 -6.07
CA THR A 189 45.03 -13.07 -6.55
C THR A 189 45.09 -13.24 -8.04
N SER A 190 45.84 -12.40 -8.81
CA SER A 190 46.01 -12.50 -10.25
C SER A 190 47.47 -12.29 -10.63
N SER A 191 47.98 -13.09 -11.57
CA SER A 191 49.29 -12.97 -12.18
C SER A 191 49.36 -11.99 -13.36
N SER A 192 48.24 -11.47 -13.83
CA SER A 192 48.12 -10.53 -14.97
C SER A 192 48.55 -9.11 -14.58
N ALA A 193 49.15 -8.35 -15.51
CA ALA A 193 49.62 -6.98 -15.29
C ALA A 193 48.47 -5.99 -15.00
N SER A 194 47.29 -6.25 -15.52
CA SER A 194 46.05 -5.49 -15.21
C SER A 194 44.90 -6.47 -15.03
N ARG A 195 44.02 -6.18 -14.09
CA ARG A 195 42.81 -6.99 -13.80
C ARG A 195 41.58 -6.14 -13.88
N VAL A 196 40.56 -6.61 -14.58
CA VAL A 196 39.23 -5.99 -14.67
C VAL A 196 38.28 -6.77 -13.77
N ILE A 197 37.52 -6.06 -12.93
CA ILE A 197 36.49 -6.62 -12.06
C ILE A 197 35.23 -5.76 -12.22
N ASP A 198 34.36 -6.19 -13.13
CA ASP A 198 33.09 -5.51 -13.37
C ASP A 198 32.07 -5.91 -12.31
N GLU A 199 31.86 -7.22 -12.12
CA GLU A 199 31.08 -7.80 -11.02
C GLU A 199 31.98 -8.72 -10.19
N PRO A 200 32.09 -8.52 -8.87
CA PRO A 200 32.93 -9.36 -8.03
C PRO A 200 32.29 -10.73 -7.85
N GLY A 201 33.04 -11.80 -8.14
CA GLY A 201 32.66 -13.16 -7.84
C GLY A 201 32.70 -13.50 -6.34
N ALA A 202 32.35 -14.73 -5.98
CA ALA A 202 32.31 -15.17 -4.58
C ALA A 202 33.66 -15.03 -3.88
N ASP A 203 34.76 -15.32 -4.57
CA ASP A 203 36.12 -15.25 -4.03
C ASP A 203 36.55 -13.80 -3.77
N GLU A 204 36.24 -12.86 -4.67
CA GLU A 204 36.52 -11.45 -4.48
C GLU A 204 35.68 -10.85 -3.32
N ILE A 205 34.42 -11.22 -3.22
CA ILE A 205 33.54 -10.82 -2.11
C ILE A 205 34.10 -11.36 -0.78
N ALA A 206 34.53 -12.62 -0.74
CA ALA A 206 35.13 -13.22 0.45
C ALA A 206 36.41 -12.48 0.89
N VAL A 207 37.26 -12.06 -0.06
CA VAL A 207 38.44 -11.25 0.22
C VAL A 207 38.05 -9.88 0.78
N ILE A 208 37.08 -9.18 0.17
CA ILE A 208 36.60 -7.88 0.62
C ILE A 208 36.04 -7.99 2.04
N ASP A 209 35.19 -8.98 2.28
CA ASP A 209 34.55 -9.15 3.59
C ASP A 209 35.54 -9.55 4.68
N ARG A 210 36.50 -10.43 4.39
CA ARG A 210 37.55 -10.82 5.34
C ARG A 210 38.40 -9.64 5.76
N VAL A 211 38.98 -8.91 4.80
CA VAL A 211 39.85 -7.75 5.09
C VAL A 211 39.08 -6.66 5.84
N SER A 212 37.87 -6.38 5.43
CA SER A 212 36.99 -5.41 6.10
C SER A 212 36.67 -5.81 7.55
N ARG A 213 36.33 -7.09 7.76
CA ARG A 213 36.02 -7.63 9.10
C ARG A 213 37.21 -7.58 10.00
N GLU A 214 38.40 -8.01 9.55
CA GLU A 214 39.66 -7.93 10.29
C GLU A 214 40.02 -6.50 10.69
N TRP A 215 39.78 -5.52 9.80
CA TRP A 215 39.99 -4.10 10.10
C TRP A 215 39.03 -3.61 11.20
N HIS A 216 37.72 -3.88 11.06
CA HIS A 216 36.73 -3.45 12.06
C HIS A 216 36.97 -4.11 13.42
N HIS A 217 37.33 -5.39 13.46
CA HIS A 217 37.72 -6.08 14.71
C HIS A 217 38.90 -5.43 15.39
N ARG A 218 39.95 -5.09 14.65
CA ARG A 218 41.12 -4.45 15.18
C ARG A 218 40.81 -3.08 15.75
N LEU A 219 40.00 -2.30 15.03
CA LEU A 219 39.56 -0.97 15.47
C LEU A 219 38.75 -1.04 16.75
N LEU A 220 37.74 -1.91 16.79
CA LEU A 220 36.85 -2.06 17.95
C LEU A 220 37.56 -2.56 19.18
N ARG A 221 38.53 -3.49 19.07
CA ARG A 221 39.34 -3.95 20.21
C ARG A 221 40.24 -2.89 20.84
N GLY A 222 40.50 -1.83 20.11
CA GLY A 222 41.25 -0.67 20.62
C GLY A 222 40.41 0.37 21.35
N LEU A 223 39.09 0.21 21.41
CA LEU A 223 38.17 1.16 22.05
C LEU A 223 37.87 0.74 23.50
N ASP A 224 37.62 1.73 24.35
CA ASP A 224 37.17 1.49 25.72
C ASP A 224 35.70 0.96 25.75
N PRO A 225 35.31 0.26 26.85
CA PRO A 225 34.00 -0.36 26.97
C PRO A 225 32.81 0.58 26.79
N LEU A 226 32.95 1.83 27.29
CA LEU A 226 31.86 2.81 27.18
C LEU A 226 31.69 3.33 25.75
N THR A 227 32.80 3.55 25.02
CA THR A 227 32.76 3.88 23.59
C THR A 227 32.15 2.74 22.76
N LEU A 228 32.44 1.47 23.09
CA LEU A 228 31.81 0.31 22.47
C LEU A 228 30.29 0.26 22.75
N ALA A 229 29.88 0.60 23.99
CA ALA A 229 28.46 0.67 24.33
C ALA A 229 27.72 1.77 23.53
N VAL A 230 28.35 2.93 23.33
CA VAL A 230 27.78 3.98 22.43
C VAL A 230 27.63 3.48 20.99
N LEU A 231 28.64 2.77 20.46
CA LEU A 231 28.56 2.19 19.12
C LEU A 231 27.48 1.10 19.04
N ALA A 232 27.27 0.34 20.11
CA ALA A 232 26.19 -0.64 20.19
C ALA A 232 24.80 0.05 20.16
N LEU A 233 24.63 1.12 20.93
CA LEU A 233 23.43 1.95 20.91
C LEU A 233 23.18 2.54 19.51
N ALA A 234 24.22 3.08 18.86
CA ALA A 234 24.13 3.57 17.48
C ALA A 234 23.72 2.47 16.49
N SER A 235 24.23 1.23 16.65
CA SER A 235 23.93 0.10 15.77
C SER A 235 22.45 -0.30 15.80
N VAL A 236 21.78 -0.05 16.92
CA VAL A 236 20.33 -0.26 17.10
C VAL A 236 19.50 1.02 16.94
N ARG A 237 20.11 2.10 16.43
CA ARG A 237 19.51 3.43 16.19
C ARG A 237 18.95 4.10 17.45
N ALA A 238 19.51 3.82 18.60
CA ALA A 238 19.17 4.52 19.82
C ALA A 238 19.65 5.98 19.77
N PRO A 239 18.99 6.92 20.47
CA PRO A 239 19.47 8.29 20.62
C PRO A 239 20.85 8.31 21.26
N LEU A 240 21.74 9.15 20.75
CA LEU A 240 23.09 9.33 21.26
C LEU A 240 23.26 10.67 21.99
N ASP A 241 22.19 11.25 22.52
CA ASP A 241 22.32 12.37 23.45
C ASP A 241 22.93 11.87 24.79
N PRO A 242 23.73 12.71 25.47
CA PRO A 242 24.47 12.27 26.64
C PRO A 242 23.64 11.77 27.82
N ASP A 243 22.39 12.25 27.96
CA ASP A 243 21.50 11.84 29.06
C ASP A 243 20.95 10.45 28.80
N SER A 244 20.46 10.19 27.56
CA SER A 244 20.01 8.86 27.14
C SER A 244 21.10 7.80 27.18
N VAL A 245 22.31 8.16 26.74
CA VAL A 245 23.47 7.26 26.79
C VAL A 245 23.88 6.98 28.24
N ALA A 246 23.90 7.98 29.10
CA ALA A 246 24.27 7.83 30.52
C ALA A 246 23.35 6.84 31.23
N GLU A 247 22.03 6.98 31.02
CA GLU A 247 21.02 6.10 31.60
C GLU A 247 21.08 4.68 31.02
N ALA A 248 21.18 4.55 29.68
CA ALA A 248 21.22 3.25 29.01
C ALA A 248 22.48 2.44 29.33
N ALA A 249 23.63 3.09 29.45
CA ALA A 249 24.91 2.46 29.76
C ALA A 249 25.25 2.41 31.26
N GLY A 250 24.43 3.00 32.14
CA GLY A 250 24.60 3.02 33.57
C GLY A 250 25.83 3.84 34.02
N THR A 251 26.07 5.02 33.42
CA THR A 251 27.22 5.90 33.67
C THR A 251 26.77 7.33 33.98
N ASP A 252 27.70 8.20 34.31
CA ASP A 252 27.40 9.62 34.46
C ASP A 252 27.39 10.37 33.10
N ARG A 253 26.73 11.54 33.09
CA ARG A 253 26.56 12.35 31.89
C ARG A 253 27.88 12.83 31.27
N ALA A 254 28.90 13.11 32.11
CA ALA A 254 30.18 13.61 31.62
C ALA A 254 30.94 12.50 30.89
N ALA A 255 30.99 11.29 31.48
CA ALA A 255 31.59 10.11 30.86
C ALA A 255 30.87 9.71 29.57
N ALA A 256 29.51 9.79 29.55
CA ALA A 256 28.69 9.55 28.36
C ALA A 256 29.02 10.54 27.23
N LEU A 257 29.12 11.83 27.57
CA LEU A 257 29.46 12.90 26.62
C LEU A 257 30.84 12.67 25.97
N GLU A 258 31.87 12.32 26.78
CA GLU A 258 33.18 11.98 26.28
C GLU A 258 33.20 10.71 25.42
N ALA A 259 32.42 9.69 25.80
CA ALA A 259 32.33 8.45 25.02
C ALA A 259 31.65 8.67 23.68
N VAL A 260 30.61 9.51 23.61
CA VAL A 260 29.98 9.91 22.36
C VAL A 260 30.94 10.65 21.45
N ASP A 261 31.75 11.57 21.99
CA ASP A 261 32.78 12.29 21.23
C ASP A 261 33.86 11.33 20.68
N ARG A 262 34.32 10.36 21.49
CA ARG A 262 35.24 9.31 21.04
C ARG A 262 34.62 8.40 19.98
N ALA A 263 33.34 8.02 20.13
CA ALA A 263 32.63 7.20 19.16
C ALA A 263 32.49 7.91 17.81
N ARG A 264 32.23 9.22 17.81
CA ARG A 264 32.24 10.05 16.60
C ARG A 264 33.60 10.12 15.95
N GLY A 265 34.64 10.25 16.78
CA GLY A 265 36.05 10.31 16.35
C GLY A 265 36.57 9.01 15.74
N CYS A 266 36.05 7.84 16.11
CA CYS A 266 36.54 6.53 15.65
C CYS A 266 36.21 6.17 14.19
N GLY A 267 35.35 6.94 13.51
CA GLY A 267 35.02 6.75 12.09
C GLY A 267 33.96 5.68 11.80
N LEU A 268 33.35 5.09 12.82
CA LEU A 268 32.24 4.14 12.69
C LEU A 268 30.85 4.79 12.74
N LEU A 269 30.80 6.08 13.10
CA LEU A 269 29.62 6.93 13.01
C LEU A 269 29.76 7.94 11.86
N ARG A 270 28.67 8.25 11.16
CA ARG A 270 28.67 9.17 10.01
C ARG A 270 27.47 10.10 10.04
N GLY A 271 27.66 11.32 9.54
CA GLY A 271 26.60 12.32 9.45
C GLY A 271 25.87 12.47 10.78
N ALA A 272 24.56 12.28 10.82
CA ALA A 272 23.74 12.30 12.02
C ALA A 272 23.87 10.97 12.81
N ASP A 273 25.06 10.59 13.22
CA ASP A 273 25.37 9.41 14.05
C ASP A 273 24.97 8.06 13.44
N VAL A 274 24.95 7.94 12.10
CA VAL A 274 24.62 6.68 11.41
C VAL A 274 25.78 5.69 11.52
N PHE A 275 25.51 4.54 12.13
CA PHE A 275 26.49 3.47 12.33
C PHE A 275 26.87 2.78 11.01
N VAL A 276 28.15 2.49 10.82
CA VAL A 276 28.67 1.74 9.66
C VAL A 276 28.27 0.28 9.77
N SER A 277 27.26 -0.14 9.00
CA SER A 277 26.65 -1.48 9.07
C SER A 277 27.65 -2.64 8.91
N ALA A 278 28.75 -2.45 8.16
CA ALA A 278 29.80 -3.46 7.98
C ALA A 278 30.54 -3.80 9.29
N ALA A 279 30.49 -2.90 10.28
CA ALA A 279 31.09 -3.13 11.61
C ALA A 279 30.14 -3.84 12.58
N ALA A 280 28.89 -4.10 12.22
CA ALA A 280 27.89 -4.69 13.13
C ALA A 280 28.27 -6.12 13.58
N GLY A 281 28.71 -6.99 12.66
CA GLY A 281 29.19 -8.32 13.00
C GLY A 281 30.39 -8.26 13.94
N PRO A 282 31.50 -7.58 13.56
CA PRO A 282 32.65 -7.35 14.43
C PRO A 282 32.33 -6.76 15.80
N LEU A 283 31.38 -5.82 15.89
CA LEU A 283 30.95 -5.24 17.16
C LEU A 283 30.29 -6.29 18.07
N ARG A 284 29.44 -7.14 17.45
CA ARG A 284 28.77 -8.26 18.13
C ARG A 284 29.77 -9.30 18.62
N ASP A 285 30.78 -9.60 17.81
CA ASP A 285 31.87 -10.51 18.18
C ASP A 285 32.72 -9.99 19.36
N VAL A 286 32.84 -8.65 19.51
CA VAL A 286 33.62 -8.02 20.58
C VAL A 286 32.82 -7.87 21.87
N LEU A 287 31.55 -7.42 21.79
CA LEU A 287 30.69 -7.18 22.96
C LEU A 287 29.90 -8.40 23.40
N GLY A 288 29.56 -9.28 22.48
CA GLY A 288 28.58 -10.36 22.67
C GLY A 288 27.15 -9.90 22.53
N ASP A 289 26.29 -10.80 22.02
CA ASP A 289 24.86 -10.54 21.75
C ASP A 289 24.12 -10.10 23.02
N LYS A 290 24.40 -10.76 24.16
CA LYS A 290 23.74 -10.47 25.44
C LYS A 290 23.92 -9.01 25.89
N GLN A 291 25.10 -8.47 25.76
CA GLN A 291 25.38 -7.09 26.17
C GLN A 291 24.74 -6.07 25.23
N ILE A 292 24.71 -6.36 23.92
CA ILE A 292 24.02 -5.50 22.94
C ILE A 292 22.51 -5.49 23.19
N ASP A 293 21.91 -6.66 23.47
CA ASP A 293 20.49 -6.77 23.79
C ASP A 293 20.14 -6.07 25.10
N GLU A 294 21.03 -6.10 26.09
CA GLU A 294 20.84 -5.36 27.35
C GLU A 294 20.87 -3.84 27.12
N LEU A 295 21.84 -3.33 26.40
CA LEU A 295 21.93 -1.91 26.05
C LEU A 295 20.73 -1.46 25.22
N ARG A 296 20.29 -2.29 24.28
CA ARG A 296 19.08 -2.06 23.49
C ARG A 296 17.84 -1.96 24.38
N ARG A 297 17.64 -2.91 25.30
CA ARG A 297 16.54 -2.87 26.28
C ARG A 297 16.57 -1.60 27.13
N ASN A 298 17.72 -1.29 27.71
CA ASN A 298 17.87 -0.11 28.54
C ASN A 298 17.54 1.17 27.76
N SER A 299 18.08 1.33 26.54
CA SER A 299 17.79 2.48 25.68
C SER A 299 16.29 2.62 25.37
N VAL A 300 15.62 1.51 25.12
CA VAL A 300 14.17 1.50 24.89
C VAL A 300 13.42 1.92 26.16
N VAL A 301 13.79 1.39 27.32
CA VAL A 301 13.17 1.76 28.60
C VAL A 301 13.35 3.28 28.89
N VAL A 302 14.51 3.84 28.57
CA VAL A 302 14.76 5.30 28.67
C VAL A 302 13.82 6.07 27.74
N GLY A 303 13.71 5.64 26.48
CA GLY A 303 12.80 6.26 25.49
C GLY A 303 11.34 6.19 25.90
N LEU A 304 10.91 5.10 26.55
CA LEU A 304 9.53 4.91 27.05
C LEU A 304 9.16 5.89 28.17
N ARG A 305 10.13 6.40 28.94
CA ARG A 305 9.90 7.38 30.01
C ARG A 305 9.77 8.81 29.49
N ALA A 306 10.30 9.10 28.31
CA ALA A 306 10.50 10.47 27.81
C ALA A 306 9.44 10.93 26.80
N THR A 307 8.66 10.04 26.14
CA THR A 307 7.81 10.40 24.99
C THR A 307 6.54 9.54 24.88
N GLU A 308 5.51 10.04 24.16
CA GLU A 308 4.40 9.21 23.65
C GLU A 308 4.96 8.03 22.88
N LEU A 309 4.49 6.83 23.20
CA LEU A 309 4.97 5.59 22.61
C LEU A 309 4.47 5.47 21.17
N THR A 310 5.35 5.74 20.19
CA THR A 310 4.99 5.53 18.79
C THR A 310 4.98 4.04 18.45
N PRO A 311 4.22 3.61 17.41
CA PRO A 311 4.21 2.20 16.98
C PRO A 311 5.60 1.64 16.61
N ASP A 312 6.50 2.47 16.06
CA ASP A 312 7.87 2.06 15.72
C ASP A 312 8.73 1.86 16.96
N THR A 313 8.61 2.74 17.95
CA THR A 313 9.30 2.60 19.25
C THR A 313 8.76 1.40 20.03
N ALA A 314 7.44 1.18 19.98
CA ALA A 314 6.80 0.02 20.60
C ALA A 314 7.26 -1.30 19.96
N LEU A 315 7.43 -1.33 18.63
CA LEU A 315 7.96 -2.50 17.93
C LEU A 315 9.40 -2.83 18.36
N LEU A 316 10.25 -1.82 18.45
CA LEU A 316 11.63 -1.99 18.96
C LEU A 316 11.63 -2.49 20.40
N ALA A 317 10.72 -1.99 21.24
CA ALA A 317 10.56 -2.42 22.62
C ALA A 317 10.11 -3.90 22.72
N ALA A 318 9.13 -4.29 21.93
CA ALA A 318 8.65 -5.68 21.84
C ALA A 318 9.75 -6.63 21.37
N GLU A 319 10.54 -6.24 20.37
CA GLU A 319 11.70 -7.00 19.89
C GLU A 319 12.82 -7.08 20.91
N ALA A 320 12.97 -6.07 21.77
CA ALA A 320 13.93 -6.07 22.88
C ALA A 320 13.45 -6.87 24.09
N GLY A 321 12.23 -7.39 24.09
CA GLY A 321 11.65 -8.14 25.19
C GLY A 321 11.34 -7.28 26.41
N VAL A 322 10.96 -6.01 26.23
CA VAL A 322 10.50 -5.12 27.31
C VAL A 322 9.06 -5.49 27.64
N ASP A 323 8.78 -5.72 28.92
CA ASP A 323 7.46 -6.04 29.44
C ASP A 323 6.79 -4.74 29.97
N ASP A 324 6.00 -4.10 29.08
CA ASP A 324 5.21 -2.91 29.40
C ASP A 324 3.88 -2.98 28.63
N PRO A 325 2.73 -2.98 29.31
CA PRO A 325 1.40 -3.11 28.66
C PRO A 325 1.13 -2.00 27.63
N ARG A 326 1.71 -0.80 27.79
CA ARG A 326 1.58 0.30 26.83
C ARG A 326 2.14 -0.05 25.46
N ILE A 327 3.09 -1.00 25.36
CA ILE A 327 3.66 -1.47 24.11
C ILE A 327 2.57 -2.09 23.24
N VAL A 328 1.75 -2.97 23.80
CA VAL A 328 0.67 -3.63 23.08
C VAL A 328 -0.35 -2.62 22.57
N ASP A 329 -0.74 -1.66 23.40
CA ASP A 329 -1.71 -0.63 23.00
C ASP A 329 -1.19 0.26 21.86
N ALA A 330 0.09 0.63 21.90
CA ALA A 330 0.73 1.41 20.83
C ALA A 330 0.86 0.60 19.52
N LEU A 331 1.18 -0.70 19.62
CA LEU A 331 1.25 -1.60 18.47
C LEU A 331 -0.12 -1.80 17.83
N LEU A 332 -1.17 -1.98 18.66
CA LEU A 332 -2.55 -2.07 18.18
C LEU A 332 -3.00 -0.80 17.49
N ALA A 333 -2.80 0.36 18.11
CA ALA A 333 -3.13 1.66 17.53
C ALA A 333 -2.43 1.84 16.17
N GLY A 334 -1.13 1.49 16.09
CA GLY A 334 -0.38 1.54 14.84
C GLY A 334 -0.86 0.55 13.78
N ALA A 335 -1.36 -0.63 14.18
CA ALA A 335 -1.84 -1.64 13.25
C ALA A 335 -3.17 -1.28 12.58
N VAL A 336 -3.99 -0.43 13.20
CA VAL A 336 -5.30 -0.02 12.64
C VAL A 336 -5.15 0.67 11.29
N ASP A 337 -4.23 1.64 11.19
CA ASP A 337 -4.03 2.48 10.00
C ASP A 337 -2.88 2.02 9.10
N ALA A 338 -2.17 0.97 9.48
CA ALA A 338 -1.03 0.45 8.74
C ALA A 338 -1.45 -0.29 7.46
N THR A 339 -0.52 -0.36 6.49
CA THR A 339 -0.65 -1.28 5.35
C THR A 339 -0.75 -2.73 5.85
N ALA A 340 -1.34 -3.62 5.04
CA ALA A 340 -1.55 -5.02 5.44
C ALA A 340 -0.26 -5.71 5.93
N ALA A 341 0.85 -5.54 5.21
CA ALA A 341 2.14 -6.13 5.58
C ALA A 341 2.68 -5.56 6.90
N ARG A 342 2.56 -4.24 7.11
CA ARG A 342 3.01 -3.59 8.35
C ARG A 342 2.14 -3.98 9.54
N ALA A 343 0.83 -4.04 9.37
CA ALA A 343 -0.11 -4.46 10.41
C ALA A 343 0.21 -5.87 10.94
N VAL A 344 0.52 -6.82 10.05
CA VAL A 344 0.92 -8.19 10.44
C VAL A 344 2.14 -8.16 11.36
N VAL A 345 3.18 -7.38 11.02
CA VAL A 345 4.39 -7.27 11.84
C VAL A 345 4.08 -6.70 13.23
N LEU A 346 3.28 -5.64 13.30
CA LEU A 346 2.90 -5.00 14.56
C LEU A 346 2.06 -5.94 15.44
N LEU A 347 1.08 -6.63 14.86
CA LEU A 347 0.21 -7.56 15.59
C LEU A 347 0.95 -8.81 16.07
N GLN A 348 1.86 -9.35 15.27
CA GLN A 348 2.73 -10.46 15.71
C GLN A 348 3.65 -10.05 16.86
N ALA A 349 4.11 -8.79 16.85
CA ALA A 349 4.87 -8.26 17.97
C ALA A 349 4.00 -8.10 19.21
N ALA A 350 2.78 -7.61 19.08
CA ALA A 350 1.81 -7.48 20.18
C ALA A 350 1.47 -8.84 20.82
N ASP A 351 1.18 -9.88 20.00
CA ASP A 351 0.87 -11.23 20.49
C ASP A 351 2.09 -11.91 21.18
N ARG A 352 3.32 -11.54 20.81
CA ARG A 352 4.53 -12.00 21.51
C ARG A 352 4.71 -11.34 22.89
N VAL A 353 4.35 -10.05 23.03
CA VAL A 353 4.46 -9.33 24.31
C VAL A 353 3.38 -9.81 25.27
N GLU A 354 2.13 -9.92 24.82
CA GLU A 354 1.00 -10.39 25.64
C GLU A 354 0.23 -11.47 24.88
N PRO A 355 0.68 -12.75 25.00
CA PRO A 355 0.05 -13.85 24.28
C PRO A 355 -1.39 -14.07 24.73
N GLY A 356 -2.31 -14.11 23.77
CA GLY A 356 -3.70 -14.47 24.04
C GLY A 356 -4.64 -13.30 24.27
N ARG A 357 -4.21 -12.09 24.18
CA ARG A 357 -5.05 -10.90 24.32
C ARG A 357 -6.09 -10.85 23.18
N ASP A 358 -7.38 -10.79 23.56
CA ASP A 358 -8.50 -10.96 22.63
C ASP A 358 -8.56 -9.90 21.53
N ASP A 359 -8.29 -8.64 21.83
CA ASP A 359 -8.28 -7.55 20.85
C ASP A 359 -7.16 -7.71 19.80
N VAL A 360 -5.96 -8.17 20.20
CA VAL A 360 -4.85 -8.48 19.29
C VAL A 360 -5.26 -9.60 18.33
N ARG A 361 -5.76 -10.72 18.88
CA ARG A 361 -6.17 -11.90 18.11
C ARG A 361 -7.34 -11.58 17.18
N LEU A 362 -8.31 -10.82 17.64
CA LEU A 362 -9.44 -10.37 16.83
C LEU A 362 -8.96 -9.54 15.64
N LEU A 363 -8.09 -8.57 15.88
CA LEU A 363 -7.56 -7.74 14.80
C LEU A 363 -6.71 -8.55 13.81
N MET A 364 -5.93 -9.52 14.27
CA MET A 364 -5.22 -10.47 13.40
C MET A 364 -6.19 -11.25 12.53
N ALA A 365 -7.25 -11.80 13.08
CA ALA A 365 -8.26 -12.56 12.36
C ALA A 365 -9.07 -11.68 11.38
N GLN A 366 -9.37 -10.43 11.73
CA GLN A 366 -9.97 -9.46 10.82
C GLN A 366 -9.05 -9.14 9.64
N ARG A 367 -7.74 -9.05 9.85
CA ARG A 367 -6.76 -8.84 8.76
C ARG A 367 -6.63 -10.08 7.88
N ALA A 368 -6.67 -11.29 8.44
CA ALA A 368 -6.74 -12.53 7.69
C ALA A 368 -7.98 -12.55 6.78
N LEU A 369 -9.17 -12.23 7.32
CA LEU A 369 -10.40 -12.10 6.54
C LEU A 369 -10.26 -11.07 5.41
N ALA A 370 -9.68 -9.90 5.68
CA ALA A 370 -9.48 -8.83 4.69
C ALA A 370 -8.51 -9.23 3.57
N SER A 371 -7.51 -10.05 3.87
CA SER A 371 -6.57 -10.60 2.87
C SER A 371 -7.12 -11.82 2.11
N GLY A 372 -8.31 -12.33 2.49
CA GLY A 372 -8.95 -13.48 1.85
C GLY A 372 -8.63 -14.83 2.52
N ASP A 373 -7.85 -14.86 3.59
CA ASP A 373 -7.62 -16.07 4.39
C ASP A 373 -8.84 -16.37 5.26
N LEU A 374 -9.86 -17.01 4.62
CA LEU A 374 -11.10 -17.39 5.29
C LEU A 374 -10.89 -18.53 6.30
N ASP A 375 -9.91 -19.39 6.06
CA ASP A 375 -9.64 -20.55 6.91
C ASP A 375 -8.92 -20.11 8.19
N GLY A 376 -7.92 -19.26 8.08
CA GLY A 376 -7.24 -18.69 9.25
C GLY A 376 -8.17 -17.86 10.13
N ALA A 377 -8.98 -16.98 9.51
CA ALA A 377 -9.95 -16.17 10.23
C ALA A 377 -11.06 -17.00 10.90
N GLY A 378 -11.59 -18.01 10.18
CA GLY A 378 -12.61 -18.93 10.72
C GLY A 378 -12.09 -19.75 11.89
N ALA A 379 -10.94 -20.40 11.74
CA ALA A 379 -10.32 -21.19 12.79
C ALA A 379 -9.97 -20.37 14.06
N ALA A 380 -9.64 -19.08 13.90
CA ALA A 380 -9.43 -18.19 15.03
C ALA A 380 -10.76 -17.88 15.78
N ALA A 381 -11.82 -17.59 15.02
CA ALA A 381 -13.14 -17.35 15.58
C ALA A 381 -13.71 -18.60 16.27
N ASP A 382 -13.64 -19.75 15.62
CA ASP A 382 -14.13 -21.02 16.17
C ASP A 382 -13.47 -21.35 17.51
N ARG A 383 -12.14 -21.29 17.60
CA ARG A 383 -11.40 -21.52 18.86
C ARG A 383 -11.83 -20.60 20.00
N ARG A 384 -12.14 -19.32 19.67
CA ARG A 384 -12.57 -18.36 20.72
C ARG A 384 -14.01 -18.60 21.15
N LEU A 385 -14.88 -18.94 20.20
CA LEU A 385 -16.31 -19.10 20.46
C LEU A 385 -16.67 -20.48 21.05
N GLU A 386 -15.84 -21.53 20.86
CA GLU A 386 -16.10 -22.91 21.31
C GLU A 386 -16.42 -23.02 22.81
N SER A 387 -15.79 -22.20 23.64
CA SER A 387 -16.02 -22.17 25.09
C SER A 387 -16.63 -20.87 25.61
N ALA A 388 -17.09 -19.98 24.74
CA ALA A 388 -17.59 -18.67 25.12
C ALA A 388 -19.06 -18.70 25.54
N ALA A 389 -19.42 -17.86 26.50
CA ALA A 389 -20.80 -17.51 26.78
C ALA A 389 -21.23 -16.24 26.01
N PRO A 390 -22.52 -16.09 25.63
CA PRO A 390 -22.99 -14.91 24.89
C PRO A 390 -22.66 -13.54 25.54
N THR A 391 -22.50 -13.55 26.88
CA THR A 391 -22.24 -12.37 27.69
C THR A 391 -20.75 -12.06 27.91
N ASP A 392 -19.83 -12.90 27.40
CA ASP A 392 -18.42 -12.71 27.61
C ASP A 392 -17.93 -11.48 26.84
N GLU A 393 -16.88 -10.85 27.35
CA GLU A 393 -16.22 -9.73 26.68
C GLU A 393 -15.69 -10.17 25.30
N TRP A 394 -15.78 -9.29 24.30
CA TRP A 394 -15.36 -9.50 22.91
C TRP A 394 -16.16 -10.55 22.09
N VAL A 395 -17.12 -11.26 22.70
CA VAL A 395 -17.89 -12.29 22.00
C VAL A 395 -18.69 -11.71 20.83
N ALA A 396 -19.27 -10.54 21.00
CA ALA A 396 -20.04 -9.89 19.93
C ALA A 396 -19.16 -9.61 18.68
N GLU A 397 -17.93 -9.15 18.87
CA GLU A 397 -16.98 -8.87 17.83
C GLU A 397 -16.48 -10.16 17.14
N TRP A 398 -16.25 -11.20 17.91
CA TRP A 398 -15.89 -12.52 17.37
C TRP A 398 -17.05 -13.17 16.60
N VAL A 399 -18.28 -13.00 17.05
CA VAL A 399 -19.49 -13.41 16.32
C VAL A 399 -19.62 -12.65 15.00
N GLU A 400 -19.38 -11.34 15.00
CA GLU A 400 -19.39 -10.57 13.75
C GLU A 400 -18.37 -11.09 12.74
N LEU A 401 -17.14 -11.40 13.20
CA LEU A 401 -16.11 -11.99 12.37
C LEU A 401 -16.51 -13.38 11.85
N ALA A 402 -16.98 -14.27 12.73
CA ALA A 402 -17.39 -15.62 12.35
C ALA A 402 -18.56 -15.59 11.35
N ALA A 403 -19.56 -14.73 11.58
CA ALA A 403 -20.69 -14.54 10.67
C ALA A 403 -20.26 -13.97 9.31
N ALA A 404 -19.28 -13.07 9.30
CA ALA A 404 -18.72 -12.55 8.05
C ALA A 404 -17.97 -13.64 7.25
N VAL A 405 -17.21 -14.50 7.93
CA VAL A 405 -16.54 -15.67 7.32
C VAL A 405 -17.58 -16.64 6.76
N ALA A 406 -18.61 -16.99 7.55
CA ALA A 406 -19.69 -17.88 7.12
C ALA A 406 -20.42 -17.33 5.88
N ALA A 407 -20.76 -16.04 5.89
CA ALA A 407 -21.42 -15.37 4.76
C ALA A 407 -20.55 -15.39 3.49
N ARG A 408 -19.24 -15.16 3.60
CA ARG A 408 -18.31 -15.23 2.45
C ARG A 408 -18.14 -16.67 1.94
N ARG A 409 -18.25 -17.67 2.81
CA ARG A 409 -18.29 -19.09 2.44
C ARG A 409 -19.61 -19.51 1.81
N GLY A 410 -20.63 -18.64 1.78
CA GLY A 410 -21.96 -18.94 1.25
C GLY A 410 -22.89 -19.64 2.25
N LEU A 411 -22.55 -19.65 3.53
CA LEU A 411 -23.32 -20.28 4.63
C LEU A 411 -24.17 -19.24 5.36
N ALA A 412 -25.23 -18.78 4.70
CA ALA A 412 -26.07 -17.70 5.22
C ALA A 412 -26.81 -18.09 6.51
N SER A 413 -27.28 -19.34 6.61
CA SER A 413 -27.97 -19.87 7.79
C SER A 413 -27.06 -19.88 9.01
N HIS A 414 -25.80 -20.35 8.84
CA HIS A 414 -24.83 -20.35 9.93
C HIS A 414 -24.50 -18.93 10.41
N ALA A 415 -24.37 -17.95 9.50
CA ALA A 415 -24.19 -16.56 9.89
C ALA A 415 -25.38 -16.01 10.72
N ALA A 416 -26.61 -16.38 10.37
CA ALA A 416 -27.79 -16.00 11.13
C ALA A 416 -27.87 -16.71 12.50
N ASP A 417 -27.51 -17.98 12.57
CA ASP A 417 -27.52 -18.78 13.82
C ASP A 417 -26.56 -18.20 14.88
N LEU A 418 -25.41 -17.73 14.47
CA LEU A 418 -24.46 -17.04 15.35
C LEU A 418 -25.10 -15.82 16.03
N TYR A 419 -25.86 -15.01 15.28
CA TYR A 419 -26.55 -13.86 15.83
C TYR A 419 -27.80 -14.22 16.66
N ARG A 420 -28.49 -15.33 16.32
CA ARG A 420 -29.56 -15.87 17.18
C ARG A 420 -29.04 -16.35 18.51
N TRP A 421 -27.86 -17.00 18.51
CA TRP A 421 -27.19 -17.45 19.72
C TRP A 421 -26.85 -16.31 20.68
N THR A 422 -26.35 -15.17 20.18
CA THR A 422 -26.05 -13.99 21.01
C THR A 422 -27.29 -13.23 21.49
N GLY A 423 -28.40 -13.37 20.78
CA GLY A 423 -29.65 -12.70 21.11
C GLY A 423 -29.70 -11.20 20.80
N PRO A 424 -30.80 -10.49 21.21
CA PRO A 424 -31.04 -9.11 20.81
C PRO A 424 -30.16 -8.07 21.51
N ASP A 425 -29.45 -8.43 22.59
CA ASP A 425 -28.61 -7.52 23.37
C ASP A 425 -27.24 -7.23 22.76
N LEU A 426 -27.13 -7.42 21.46
CA LEU A 426 -25.94 -7.11 20.68
C LEU A 426 -25.46 -5.67 20.88
N SER A 427 -24.13 -5.48 20.78
CA SER A 427 -23.60 -4.13 20.78
C SER A 427 -24.12 -3.33 19.57
N ALA A 428 -24.15 -2.02 19.68
CA ALA A 428 -24.62 -1.14 18.63
C ALA A 428 -23.82 -1.27 17.31
N SER A 429 -22.57 -1.78 17.39
CA SER A 429 -21.73 -2.02 16.21
C SER A 429 -22.16 -3.24 15.40
N GLN A 430 -22.79 -4.24 16.03
CA GLN A 430 -23.20 -5.47 15.38
C GLN A 430 -24.68 -5.49 14.96
N SER A 431 -25.51 -4.56 15.43
CA SER A 431 -26.96 -4.58 15.16
C SER A 431 -27.29 -4.54 13.67
N LEU A 432 -26.54 -3.79 12.88
CA LEU A 432 -26.70 -3.75 11.42
C LEU A 432 -26.25 -5.05 10.74
N SER A 433 -25.07 -5.58 11.12
CA SER A 433 -24.56 -6.86 10.59
C SER A 433 -25.50 -8.01 10.91
N ALA A 434 -26.03 -8.03 12.14
CA ALA A 434 -26.99 -9.02 12.60
C ALA A 434 -28.32 -8.93 11.83
N ALA A 435 -28.90 -7.73 11.69
CA ALA A 435 -30.13 -7.54 10.92
C ALA A 435 -29.96 -7.99 9.47
N VAL A 436 -28.83 -7.65 8.81
CA VAL A 436 -28.53 -8.08 7.44
C VAL A 436 -28.39 -9.60 7.36
N ALA A 437 -27.73 -10.26 8.33
CA ALA A 437 -27.60 -11.71 8.33
C ALA A 437 -28.95 -12.44 8.53
N LEU A 438 -29.78 -11.95 9.44
CA LEU A 438 -31.11 -12.52 9.74
C LEU A 438 -32.09 -12.33 8.58
N LEU A 439 -32.13 -11.13 7.98
CA LEU A 439 -32.96 -10.86 6.81
C LEU A 439 -32.53 -11.69 5.59
N ALA A 440 -31.26 -11.99 5.47
CA ALA A 440 -30.75 -12.85 4.39
C ALA A 440 -31.47 -14.22 4.33
N VAL A 441 -31.80 -14.79 5.49
CA VAL A 441 -32.46 -16.10 5.62
C VAL A 441 -33.95 -16.02 5.93
N GLY A 442 -34.54 -14.84 5.80
CA GLY A 442 -35.98 -14.64 5.99
C GLY A 442 -36.42 -14.42 7.45
N ASP A 443 -35.50 -14.34 8.39
CA ASP A 443 -35.86 -14.15 9.82
C ASP A 443 -36.14 -12.69 10.15
N ARG A 444 -37.30 -12.24 9.68
CA ARG A 444 -37.82 -10.89 9.91
C ARG A 444 -38.08 -10.61 11.39
N ALA A 445 -38.55 -11.59 12.13
CA ALA A 445 -38.89 -11.41 13.53
C ALA A 445 -37.69 -11.10 14.39
N ALA A 446 -36.60 -11.88 14.24
CA ALA A 446 -35.33 -11.62 14.92
C ALA A 446 -34.68 -10.29 14.49
N ALA A 447 -34.68 -9.97 13.19
CA ALA A 447 -34.18 -8.69 12.69
C ALA A 447 -34.93 -7.48 13.26
N THR A 448 -36.28 -7.58 13.39
CA THR A 448 -37.13 -6.55 13.99
C THR A 448 -36.83 -6.39 15.47
N ALA A 449 -36.63 -7.50 16.20
CA ALA A 449 -36.30 -7.48 17.62
C ALA A 449 -34.96 -6.76 17.87
N ILE A 450 -33.93 -6.99 17.04
CA ILE A 450 -32.64 -6.28 17.08
C ILE A 450 -32.83 -4.77 16.86
N GLY A 451 -33.60 -4.38 15.84
CA GLY A 451 -33.93 -2.98 15.58
C GLY A 451 -34.71 -2.31 16.70
N ALA A 452 -35.52 -3.06 17.43
CA ALA A 452 -36.24 -2.57 18.62
C ALA A 452 -35.31 -2.40 19.82
N ALA A 453 -34.43 -3.36 20.09
CA ALA A 453 -33.44 -3.30 21.17
C ALA A 453 -32.47 -2.12 21.00
N ASP A 454 -32.08 -1.79 19.78
CA ASP A 454 -31.19 -0.65 19.47
C ASP A 454 -31.85 0.71 19.81
N ARG A 455 -33.18 0.84 19.64
CA ARG A 455 -33.91 2.08 19.96
C ARG A 455 -33.98 2.42 21.46
N GLY A 456 -33.79 1.45 22.32
CA GLY A 456 -33.76 1.63 23.78
C GLY A 456 -32.45 2.23 24.31
N ARG A 457 -31.46 2.42 23.48
CA ARG A 457 -30.10 2.87 23.85
C ARG A 457 -29.86 4.35 23.49
N ALA A 458 -28.81 4.97 24.06
CA ALA A 458 -28.45 6.37 23.74
C ALA A 458 -28.20 6.58 22.24
N PRO A 459 -28.81 7.60 21.60
CA PRO A 459 -28.73 7.81 20.14
C PRO A 459 -27.44 8.52 19.73
N VAL A 460 -26.28 7.90 19.97
CA VAL A 460 -25.00 8.42 19.48
C VAL A 460 -24.95 8.35 17.93
N ALA A 461 -24.19 9.26 17.31
CA ALA A 461 -24.20 9.43 15.85
C ALA A 461 -24.00 8.11 15.07
N SER A 462 -23.03 7.30 15.48
CA SER A 462 -22.75 6.01 14.82
C SER A 462 -23.88 4.98 14.97
N ARG A 463 -24.64 5.02 16.08
CA ARG A 463 -25.82 4.18 16.28
C ARG A 463 -26.99 4.69 15.44
N ALA A 464 -27.22 6.01 15.44
CA ALA A 464 -28.30 6.61 14.67
C ALA A 464 -28.18 6.29 13.16
N THR A 465 -26.98 6.36 12.60
CA THR A 465 -26.75 6.03 11.19
C THR A 465 -27.00 4.55 10.88
N ARG A 466 -26.54 3.61 11.75
CA ARG A 466 -26.84 2.18 11.59
C ARG A 466 -28.32 1.85 11.72
N SER A 467 -28.98 2.44 12.71
CA SER A 467 -30.43 2.29 12.92
C SER A 467 -31.25 2.79 11.71
N LEU A 468 -30.77 3.82 10.99
CA LEU A 468 -31.39 4.25 9.73
C LEU A 468 -31.35 3.13 8.69
N VAL A 469 -30.20 2.47 8.49
CA VAL A 469 -30.07 1.39 7.51
C VAL A 469 -30.94 0.20 7.88
N VAL A 470 -30.92 -0.23 9.16
CA VAL A 470 -31.77 -1.33 9.63
C VAL A 470 -33.25 -1.02 9.41
N ARG A 471 -33.68 0.17 9.76
CA ARG A 471 -35.08 0.62 9.57
C ARG A 471 -35.46 0.67 8.10
N GLY A 472 -34.59 1.18 7.23
CA GLY A 472 -34.84 1.21 5.79
C GLY A 472 -34.92 -0.20 5.20
N LEU A 473 -34.03 -1.13 5.58
CA LEU A 473 -34.07 -2.51 5.12
C LEU A 473 -35.34 -3.23 5.56
N LEU A 474 -35.75 -3.07 6.83
CA LEU A 474 -37.01 -3.63 7.34
C LEU A 474 -38.24 -3.03 6.61
N ALA A 475 -38.23 -1.73 6.30
CA ALA A 475 -39.32 -1.09 5.57
C ALA A 475 -39.46 -1.57 4.11
N THR A 476 -38.42 -2.17 3.52
CA THR A 476 -38.53 -2.81 2.19
C THR A 476 -39.33 -4.10 2.20
N LEU A 477 -39.61 -4.67 3.37
CA LEU A 477 -40.40 -5.89 3.53
C LEU A 477 -41.89 -5.62 3.69
N ASP A 478 -42.28 -4.42 4.05
CA ASP A 478 -43.67 -4.02 4.20
C ASP A 478 -43.88 -2.66 3.53
N ASP A 479 -44.86 -2.53 2.70
CA ASP A 479 -45.35 -1.23 2.28
C ASP A 479 -46.35 -0.72 3.34
N THR A 480 -45.77 -0.25 4.47
CA THR A 480 -46.58 0.31 5.55
C THR A 480 -46.87 1.79 5.34
N ALA A 481 -47.94 2.31 5.94
CA ALA A 481 -48.30 3.73 5.86
C ALA A 481 -47.26 4.70 6.42
N GLU A 482 -46.20 4.19 7.12
CA GLU A 482 -45.17 5.01 7.75
C GLU A 482 -44.00 5.32 6.81
N MET A 483 -43.74 4.49 5.80
CA MET A 483 -42.59 4.67 4.87
C MET A 483 -42.86 3.93 3.56
N SER A 484 -42.80 4.66 2.42
CA SER A 484 -42.83 4.01 1.11
C SER A 484 -41.48 3.29 0.83
N THR A 485 -41.52 2.33 -0.10
CA THR A 485 -40.27 1.61 -0.52
C THR A 485 -39.23 2.56 -1.13
N GLY A 486 -39.62 3.66 -1.78
CA GLY A 486 -38.70 4.70 -2.25
C GLY A 486 -38.05 5.45 -1.08
N ASP A 487 -38.83 5.89 -0.09
CA ASP A 487 -38.29 6.54 1.11
C ASP A 487 -37.37 5.60 1.89
N ALA A 488 -37.66 4.29 1.89
CA ALA A 488 -36.81 3.29 2.53
C ALA A 488 -35.40 3.22 1.90
N VAL A 489 -35.31 3.29 0.56
CA VAL A 489 -34.00 3.35 -0.14
C VAL A 489 -33.26 4.62 0.23
N ASP A 490 -33.92 5.79 0.22
CA ASP A 490 -33.32 7.06 0.62
C ASP A 490 -32.77 7.02 2.06
N VAL A 491 -33.49 6.36 2.97
CA VAL A 491 -33.05 6.17 4.36
C VAL A 491 -31.81 5.27 4.44
N VAL A 492 -31.77 4.18 3.67
CA VAL A 492 -30.60 3.30 3.55
C VAL A 492 -29.40 4.07 3.02
N VAL A 493 -29.55 4.80 1.90
CA VAL A 493 -28.48 5.61 1.29
C VAL A 493 -27.96 6.65 2.27
N ARG A 494 -28.84 7.38 2.94
CA ARG A 494 -28.41 8.35 3.98
C ARG A 494 -27.61 7.71 5.11
N GLY A 495 -28.06 6.56 5.62
CA GLY A 495 -27.34 5.84 6.66
C GLY A 495 -25.96 5.37 6.21
N ILE A 496 -25.86 4.79 5.02
CA ILE A 496 -24.59 4.35 4.42
C ILE A 496 -23.65 5.54 4.20
N SER A 497 -24.13 6.62 3.57
CA SER A 497 -23.32 7.82 3.27
C SER A 497 -22.89 8.57 4.55
N ALA A 498 -23.68 8.51 5.62
CA ALA A 498 -23.34 9.08 6.91
C ALA A 498 -22.40 8.20 7.76
N GLY A 499 -21.88 7.09 7.19
CA GLY A 499 -20.89 6.24 7.86
C GLY A 499 -21.47 5.12 8.74
N ALA A 500 -22.66 4.60 8.41
CA ALA A 500 -23.26 3.46 9.10
C ALA A 500 -22.37 2.21 9.08
N THR A 501 -21.53 2.08 8.02
CA THR A 501 -20.57 0.99 7.87
C THR A 501 -19.15 1.56 7.83
N SER A 502 -18.23 0.92 8.57
CA SER A 502 -16.81 1.11 8.28
C SER A 502 -16.48 0.36 6.99
N SER A 503 -15.90 1.02 6.00
CA SER A 503 -15.47 0.37 4.75
C SER A 503 -14.50 -0.81 4.95
N ARG A 504 -13.96 -0.95 6.15
CA ARG A 504 -12.99 -1.98 6.57
C ARG A 504 -13.55 -3.01 7.56
N GLY A 505 -14.82 -2.90 7.96
CA GLY A 505 -15.44 -3.84 8.89
C GLY A 505 -15.64 -5.24 8.28
N PRO A 506 -15.66 -6.31 9.10
CA PRO A 506 -15.83 -7.69 8.62
C PRO A 506 -17.05 -7.89 7.71
N SER A 507 -18.19 -7.32 8.10
CA SER A 507 -19.47 -7.45 7.39
C SER A 507 -19.75 -6.36 6.35
N ALA A 508 -18.83 -5.39 6.14
CA ALA A 508 -19.07 -4.21 5.31
C ALA A 508 -19.52 -4.57 3.87
N ALA A 509 -18.84 -5.50 3.21
CA ALA A 509 -19.18 -5.93 1.86
C ALA A 509 -20.61 -6.46 1.77
N ARG A 510 -21.04 -7.29 2.73
CA ARG A 510 -22.38 -7.86 2.76
C ARG A 510 -23.48 -6.82 2.97
N ILE A 511 -23.23 -5.87 3.88
CA ILE A 511 -24.14 -4.74 4.12
C ILE A 511 -24.33 -3.90 2.84
N LEU A 512 -23.23 -3.61 2.15
CA LEU A 512 -23.26 -2.82 0.91
C LEU A 512 -23.93 -3.59 -0.23
N HIS A 513 -23.72 -4.91 -0.33
CA HIS A 513 -24.44 -5.75 -1.28
C HIS A 513 -25.95 -5.79 -0.98
N ALA A 514 -26.34 -5.89 0.29
CA ALA A 514 -27.77 -5.85 0.68
C ALA A 514 -28.42 -4.51 0.30
N ALA A 515 -27.77 -3.40 0.62
CA ALA A 515 -28.25 -2.07 0.28
C ALA A 515 -28.34 -1.84 -1.24
N ALA A 516 -27.32 -2.27 -2.00
CA ALA A 516 -27.30 -2.13 -3.45
C ALA A 516 -28.36 -3.04 -4.13
N ALA A 517 -28.60 -4.25 -3.60
CA ALA A 517 -29.63 -5.15 -4.10
C ALA A 517 -31.01 -4.51 -4.02
N VAL A 518 -31.35 -3.85 -2.91
CA VAL A 518 -32.60 -3.10 -2.74
C VAL A 518 -32.71 -2.00 -3.80
N ALA A 519 -31.70 -1.15 -3.93
CA ALA A 519 -31.73 -0.04 -4.88
C ALA A 519 -31.88 -0.54 -6.34
N LEU A 520 -31.14 -1.57 -6.72
CA LEU A 520 -31.23 -2.17 -8.05
C LEU A 520 -32.57 -2.86 -8.31
N ASN A 521 -33.17 -3.52 -7.31
CA ASN A 521 -34.48 -4.14 -7.42
C ASN A 521 -35.61 -3.11 -7.66
N LEU A 522 -35.44 -1.92 -7.11
CA LEU A 522 -36.38 -0.81 -7.26
C LEU A 522 -36.05 0.10 -8.47
N GLY A 523 -35.02 -0.24 -9.25
CA GLY A 523 -34.62 0.53 -10.43
C GLY A 523 -33.97 1.88 -10.09
N ASP A 524 -33.59 2.10 -8.84
CA ASP A 524 -32.91 3.32 -8.39
C ASP A 524 -31.40 3.21 -8.60
N THR A 525 -30.98 3.51 -9.82
CA THR A 525 -29.57 3.46 -10.23
C THR A 525 -28.73 4.53 -9.53
N ALA A 526 -29.32 5.68 -9.16
CA ALA A 526 -28.63 6.76 -8.46
C ALA A 526 -28.30 6.37 -7.01
N ALA A 527 -29.27 5.75 -6.32
CA ALA A 527 -29.05 5.18 -4.99
C ALA A 527 -27.99 4.08 -5.02
N ALA A 528 -28.06 3.15 -5.97
CA ALA A 528 -27.08 2.10 -6.16
C ALA A 528 -25.66 2.69 -6.41
N GLN A 529 -25.55 3.76 -7.18
CA GLN A 529 -24.31 4.48 -7.43
C GLN A 529 -23.75 5.10 -6.13
N SER A 530 -24.59 5.77 -5.35
CA SER A 530 -24.19 6.38 -4.08
C SER A 530 -23.64 5.33 -3.09
N ILE A 531 -24.31 4.16 -3.00
CA ILE A 531 -23.87 3.06 -2.15
C ILE A 531 -22.49 2.52 -2.60
N ARG A 532 -22.27 2.37 -3.90
CA ARG A 532 -21.00 1.86 -4.46
C ARG A 532 -19.81 2.76 -4.17
N THR A 533 -20.00 4.09 -4.10
CA THR A 533 -18.90 5.03 -3.81
C THR A 533 -18.26 4.81 -2.44
N VAL A 534 -18.98 4.22 -1.49
CA VAL A 534 -18.51 3.92 -0.13
C VAL A 534 -17.82 2.55 -0.04
N ALA A 535 -18.04 1.66 -1.03
CA ALA A 535 -17.48 0.31 -1.04
C ALA A 535 -15.95 0.32 -1.26
N ALA A 536 -15.26 -0.55 -0.52
CA ALA A 536 -13.84 -0.86 -0.78
C ALA A 536 -13.68 -2.01 -1.79
N GLU A 537 -12.52 -2.15 -2.39
CA GLU A 537 -12.19 -3.30 -3.24
C GLU A 537 -12.10 -4.60 -2.40
N PRO A 538 -12.47 -5.77 -2.93
CA PRO A 538 -13.01 -6.02 -4.30
C PRO A 538 -14.53 -5.85 -4.41
N ALA A 539 -15.26 -5.60 -3.34
CA ALA A 539 -16.73 -5.50 -3.35
C ALA A 539 -17.22 -4.38 -4.29
N ARG A 540 -16.50 -3.28 -4.36
CA ARG A 540 -16.82 -2.15 -5.24
C ARG A 540 -16.86 -2.58 -6.71
N THR A 541 -15.82 -3.26 -7.18
CA THR A 541 -15.74 -3.73 -8.58
C THR A 541 -16.88 -4.67 -8.94
N ILE A 542 -17.26 -5.59 -8.04
CA ILE A 542 -18.38 -6.51 -8.26
C ILE A 542 -19.71 -5.74 -8.32
N LEU A 543 -19.96 -4.81 -7.40
CA LEU A 543 -21.17 -3.98 -7.39
C LEU A 543 -21.28 -3.11 -8.65
N ASP A 544 -20.16 -2.54 -9.09
CA ASP A 544 -20.12 -1.74 -10.33
C ASP A 544 -20.45 -2.59 -11.56
N ALA A 545 -19.93 -3.82 -11.63
CA ALA A 545 -20.23 -4.75 -12.72
C ALA A 545 -21.70 -5.24 -12.69
N GLU A 546 -22.27 -5.54 -11.52
CA GLU A 546 -23.69 -5.90 -11.37
C GLU A 546 -24.62 -4.75 -11.79
N ALA A 547 -24.30 -3.51 -11.41
CA ALA A 547 -25.06 -2.34 -11.79
C ALA A 547 -25.00 -2.09 -13.31
N ALA A 548 -23.79 -2.19 -13.89
CA ALA A 548 -23.60 -2.07 -15.35
C ALA A 548 -24.39 -3.14 -16.12
N LEU A 549 -24.35 -4.39 -15.66
CA LEU A 549 -25.14 -5.48 -16.26
C LEU A 549 -26.65 -5.18 -16.17
N THR A 550 -27.11 -4.64 -15.04
CA THR A 550 -28.53 -4.32 -14.79
C THR A 550 -29.04 -3.27 -15.76
N VAL A 551 -28.32 -2.18 -15.99
CA VAL A 551 -28.73 -1.14 -16.95
C VAL A 551 -28.43 -1.54 -18.40
N GLY A 552 -27.73 -2.65 -18.62
CA GLY A 552 -27.44 -3.19 -19.95
C GLY A 552 -26.16 -2.61 -20.57
N ASP A 553 -25.31 -1.95 -19.83
CA ASP A 553 -23.96 -1.56 -20.27
C ASP A 553 -23.01 -2.76 -20.22
N LEU A 554 -23.10 -3.58 -21.29
CA LEU A 554 -22.37 -4.86 -21.35
C LEU A 554 -20.85 -4.67 -21.45
N GLU A 555 -20.39 -3.58 -22.08
CA GLU A 555 -18.97 -3.27 -22.21
C GLU A 555 -18.40 -2.88 -20.86
N ALA A 556 -19.08 -2.01 -20.12
CA ALA A 556 -18.67 -1.65 -18.76
C ALA A 556 -18.70 -2.86 -17.83
N ALA A 557 -19.76 -3.68 -17.87
CA ALA A 557 -19.86 -4.89 -17.05
C ALA A 557 -18.71 -5.88 -17.32
N ALA A 558 -18.34 -6.06 -18.60
CA ALA A 558 -17.21 -6.94 -18.97
C ALA A 558 -15.85 -6.39 -18.53
N ARG A 559 -15.62 -5.08 -18.69
CA ARG A 559 -14.37 -4.44 -18.24
C ARG A 559 -14.18 -4.44 -16.72
N LEU A 560 -15.27 -4.36 -15.99
CA LEU A 560 -15.30 -4.31 -14.53
C LEU A 560 -15.21 -5.69 -13.88
N LEU A 561 -15.24 -6.78 -14.64
CA LEU A 561 -15.05 -8.11 -14.07
C LEU A 561 -13.66 -8.22 -13.44
N PRO A 562 -13.54 -8.72 -12.19
CA PRO A 562 -12.25 -8.87 -11.56
C PRO A 562 -11.36 -9.84 -12.35
N THR A 563 -10.09 -9.48 -12.52
CA THR A 563 -9.08 -10.32 -13.22
C THR A 563 -8.63 -11.50 -12.37
N ALA A 564 -8.61 -11.34 -11.04
CA ALA A 564 -8.34 -12.41 -10.08
C ALA A 564 -9.66 -13.01 -9.58
N GLU A 565 -9.67 -14.32 -9.35
CA GLU A 565 -10.86 -14.99 -8.82
C GLU A 565 -11.10 -14.57 -7.36
N PRO A 566 -12.34 -14.15 -6.99
CA PRO A 566 -12.64 -13.79 -5.60
C PRO A 566 -12.44 -14.98 -4.66
N GLN A 567 -11.97 -14.70 -3.45
CA GLN A 567 -11.74 -15.74 -2.44
C GLN A 567 -13.04 -16.24 -1.81
N GLY A 568 -14.05 -15.37 -1.66
CA GLY A 568 -15.34 -15.72 -1.07
C GLY A 568 -16.26 -16.41 -2.07
N MET A 569 -17.03 -17.41 -1.62
CA MET A 569 -17.97 -18.13 -2.46
C MET A 569 -19.13 -17.25 -2.95
N SER A 570 -19.65 -16.38 -2.10
CA SER A 570 -20.70 -15.41 -2.47
C SER A 570 -20.24 -14.45 -3.57
N GLU A 571 -19.00 -13.98 -3.52
CA GLU A 571 -18.43 -13.11 -4.54
C GLU A 571 -18.17 -13.87 -5.85
N ARG A 572 -17.68 -15.12 -5.78
CA ARG A 572 -17.51 -15.99 -6.95
C ARG A 572 -18.85 -16.25 -7.63
N PHE A 573 -19.91 -16.52 -6.86
CA PHE A 573 -21.25 -16.71 -7.36
C PHE A 573 -21.78 -15.47 -8.11
N ARG A 574 -21.59 -14.27 -7.54
CA ARG A 574 -21.97 -13.01 -8.19
C ARG A 574 -21.21 -12.76 -9.49
N VAL A 575 -19.90 -12.96 -9.48
CA VAL A 575 -19.05 -12.81 -10.68
C VAL A 575 -19.51 -13.79 -11.78
N GLN A 576 -19.84 -15.02 -11.40
CA GLN A 576 -20.33 -16.02 -12.36
C GLN A 576 -21.72 -15.65 -12.92
N ALA A 577 -22.61 -15.09 -12.09
CA ALA A 577 -23.89 -14.56 -12.55
C ALA A 577 -23.72 -13.44 -13.60
N ILE A 578 -22.74 -12.56 -13.39
CA ILE A 578 -22.41 -11.49 -14.35
C ILE A 578 -21.92 -12.11 -15.67
N ARG A 579 -21.03 -13.10 -15.63
CA ARG A 579 -20.55 -13.82 -16.83
C ARG A 579 -21.68 -14.47 -17.60
N LEU A 580 -22.60 -15.16 -16.89
CA LEU A 580 -23.80 -15.74 -17.48
C LEU A 580 -24.73 -14.68 -18.10
N GLY A 581 -24.93 -13.57 -17.37
CA GLY A 581 -25.72 -12.44 -17.82
C GLY A 581 -25.16 -11.77 -19.08
N LEU A 582 -23.85 -11.63 -19.17
CA LEU A 582 -23.15 -11.10 -20.36
C LEU A 582 -23.29 -12.03 -21.56
N ALA A 583 -22.97 -13.32 -21.42
CA ALA A 583 -23.08 -14.32 -22.49
C ALA A 583 -24.50 -14.43 -23.00
N ARG A 584 -25.48 -14.42 -22.10
CA ARG A 584 -26.92 -14.42 -22.45
C ARG A 584 -27.31 -13.19 -23.27
N ARG A 585 -26.87 -12.00 -22.88
CA ARG A 585 -27.26 -10.74 -23.52
C ARG A 585 -26.57 -10.53 -24.87
N HIS A 586 -25.37 -11.05 -25.05
CA HIS A 586 -24.68 -11.10 -26.34
C HIS A 586 -25.30 -12.12 -27.30
N GLY A 587 -26.10 -13.07 -26.80
CA GLY A 587 -26.71 -14.10 -27.62
C GLY A 587 -25.76 -15.24 -28.01
N ASP A 588 -24.59 -15.32 -27.41
CA ASP A 588 -23.58 -16.36 -27.64
C ASP A 588 -23.88 -17.60 -26.79
N LEU A 589 -24.47 -18.61 -27.41
CA LEU A 589 -24.81 -19.86 -26.72
C LEU A 589 -23.57 -20.67 -26.33
N SER A 590 -22.48 -20.56 -27.09
CA SER A 590 -21.22 -21.24 -26.79
C SER A 590 -20.60 -20.65 -25.56
N ALA A 591 -20.50 -19.30 -25.48
CA ALA A 591 -20.02 -18.59 -24.30
C ALA A 591 -20.93 -18.85 -23.08
N LEU A 592 -22.25 -18.90 -23.26
CA LEU A 592 -23.19 -19.22 -22.19
C LEU A 592 -22.96 -20.64 -21.65
N SER A 593 -22.77 -21.62 -22.55
CA SER A 593 -22.47 -23.01 -22.16
C SER A 593 -21.13 -23.14 -21.44
N ALA A 594 -20.12 -22.43 -21.92
CA ALA A 594 -18.80 -22.39 -21.24
C ALA A 594 -18.91 -21.77 -19.83
N ALA A 595 -19.60 -20.64 -19.70
CA ALA A 595 -19.83 -20.01 -18.40
C ALA A 595 -20.68 -20.90 -17.46
N TRP A 596 -21.58 -21.72 -17.98
CA TRP A 596 -22.40 -22.62 -17.17
C TRP A 596 -21.64 -23.80 -16.56
N GLN A 597 -20.45 -24.15 -17.08
CA GLN A 597 -19.70 -25.34 -16.61
C GLN A 597 -19.41 -25.31 -15.09
N ASP A 598 -19.12 -24.15 -14.54
CA ASP A 598 -18.91 -23.96 -13.10
C ASP A 598 -20.21 -23.77 -12.30
N GLY A 599 -21.32 -23.55 -13.00
CA GLY A 599 -22.63 -23.24 -12.41
C GLY A 599 -23.12 -24.23 -11.36
N PRO A 600 -23.19 -25.56 -11.68
CA PRO A 600 -23.66 -26.55 -10.73
C PRO A 600 -22.82 -26.64 -9.45
N SER A 601 -21.50 -26.50 -9.56
CA SER A 601 -20.59 -26.52 -8.41
C SER A 601 -20.79 -25.30 -7.53
N LEU A 602 -20.94 -24.12 -8.12
CA LEU A 602 -21.21 -22.88 -7.38
C LEU A 602 -22.60 -22.90 -6.72
N LEU A 603 -23.61 -23.40 -7.41
CA LEU A 603 -24.96 -23.59 -6.84
C LEU A 603 -24.93 -24.54 -5.64
N ALA A 604 -24.13 -25.62 -5.71
CA ALA A 604 -24.02 -26.58 -4.60
C ALA A 604 -23.25 -26.02 -3.38
N ALA A 605 -22.41 -25.00 -3.59
CA ALA A 605 -21.55 -24.43 -2.57
C ALA A 605 -22.16 -23.22 -1.84
N ILE A 606 -23.37 -22.75 -2.24
CA ILE A 606 -24.04 -21.63 -1.59
C ILE A 606 -25.41 -22.04 -1.04
N GLU A 607 -25.83 -21.34 0.01
CA GLU A 607 -27.22 -21.28 0.44
C GLU A 607 -27.93 -20.11 -0.25
N VAL A 608 -29.21 -20.31 -0.59
CA VAL A 608 -30.03 -19.24 -1.16
C VAL A 608 -30.30 -18.20 -0.07
N ASP A 609 -29.95 -16.94 -0.37
CA ASP A 609 -30.24 -15.82 0.50
C ASP A 609 -30.90 -14.67 -0.26
N LEU A 610 -31.58 -13.77 0.48
CA LEU A 610 -32.35 -12.66 -0.07
C LEU A 610 -31.54 -11.76 -1.01
N TYR A 611 -30.26 -11.57 -0.74
CA TYR A 611 -29.37 -10.68 -1.50
C TYR A 611 -28.72 -11.34 -2.73
N LEU A 612 -28.93 -12.65 -2.89
CA LEU A 612 -28.46 -13.43 -4.05
C LEU A 612 -29.56 -13.72 -5.05
N LEU A 613 -30.82 -13.27 -4.82
CA LEU A 613 -31.93 -13.55 -5.73
C LEU A 613 -31.70 -13.02 -7.15
N ARG A 614 -31.16 -11.78 -7.29
CA ARG A 614 -30.84 -11.25 -8.63
C ARG A 614 -29.75 -12.06 -9.35
N PRO A 615 -28.58 -12.29 -8.75
CA PRO A 615 -27.59 -13.22 -9.32
C PRO A 615 -28.17 -14.58 -9.67
N LEU A 616 -28.96 -15.17 -8.78
CA LEU A 616 -29.61 -16.47 -8.99
C LEU A 616 -30.57 -16.43 -10.18
N GLY A 617 -31.27 -15.31 -10.43
CA GLY A 617 -32.11 -15.10 -11.60
C GLY A 617 -31.33 -15.23 -12.92
N GLU A 618 -30.10 -14.75 -13.00
CA GLU A 618 -29.25 -14.94 -14.18
C GLU A 618 -28.89 -16.42 -14.40
N PHE A 619 -28.59 -17.17 -13.31
CA PHE A 619 -28.42 -18.63 -13.38
C PHE A 619 -29.70 -19.31 -13.87
N TRP A 620 -30.90 -18.88 -13.39
CA TRP A 620 -32.18 -19.48 -13.79
C TRP A 620 -32.45 -19.30 -15.28
N ILE A 621 -32.28 -18.09 -15.80
CA ILE A 621 -32.49 -17.84 -17.23
C ILE A 621 -31.45 -18.59 -18.08
N ALA A 622 -30.20 -18.67 -17.63
CA ALA A 622 -29.15 -19.44 -18.30
C ALA A 622 -29.47 -20.94 -18.34
N ALA A 623 -29.87 -21.51 -17.18
CA ALA A 623 -30.31 -22.91 -17.11
C ALA A 623 -31.47 -23.22 -18.06
N ALA A 624 -32.48 -22.34 -18.14
CA ALA A 624 -33.59 -22.48 -19.06
C ALA A 624 -33.14 -22.51 -20.52
N ARG A 625 -32.22 -21.59 -20.90
CA ARG A 625 -31.67 -21.54 -22.27
C ARG A 625 -30.85 -22.75 -22.66
N LEU A 626 -30.18 -23.37 -21.70
CA LEU A 626 -29.32 -24.54 -21.89
C LEU A 626 -30.05 -25.86 -21.66
N GLY A 627 -31.36 -25.84 -21.32
CA GLY A 627 -32.12 -27.02 -20.98
C GLY A 627 -31.70 -27.71 -19.67
N GLN A 628 -31.09 -26.94 -18.75
CA GLN A 628 -30.55 -27.44 -17.50
C GLN A 628 -31.42 -27.12 -16.27
N ILE A 629 -32.75 -26.99 -16.47
CA ILE A 629 -33.71 -26.69 -15.40
C ILE A 629 -33.55 -27.60 -14.17
N PRO A 630 -33.36 -28.94 -14.32
CA PRO A 630 -33.21 -29.80 -13.13
C PRO A 630 -32.06 -29.43 -12.19
N ALA A 631 -31.00 -28.81 -12.73
CA ALA A 631 -29.85 -28.39 -11.94
C ALA A 631 -30.15 -27.19 -11.03
N ILE A 632 -31.16 -26.35 -11.37
CA ILE A 632 -31.48 -25.14 -10.61
C ILE A 632 -32.79 -25.24 -9.82
N ALA A 633 -33.64 -26.21 -10.11
CA ALA A 633 -35.00 -26.30 -9.58
C ALA A 633 -35.09 -26.16 -8.06
N ARG A 634 -34.27 -26.91 -7.29
CA ARG A 634 -34.25 -26.85 -5.83
C ARG A 634 -33.91 -25.46 -5.28
N TYR A 635 -33.10 -24.67 -6.01
CA TYR A 635 -32.70 -23.31 -5.58
C TYR A 635 -33.80 -22.31 -5.90
N VAL A 636 -34.55 -22.52 -6.97
CA VAL A 636 -35.76 -21.77 -7.30
C VAL A 636 -36.82 -21.99 -6.22
N ASP A 637 -37.08 -23.26 -5.84
CA ASP A 637 -37.99 -23.58 -4.74
C ASP A 637 -37.56 -23.01 -3.39
N ALA A 638 -36.25 -22.98 -3.13
CA ALA A 638 -35.73 -22.36 -1.91
C ALA A 638 -35.91 -20.85 -1.90
N ALA A 639 -35.68 -20.18 -3.03
CA ALA A 639 -35.94 -18.74 -3.20
C ALA A 639 -37.41 -18.38 -3.03
N ASP A 640 -38.30 -19.19 -3.61
CA ASP A 640 -39.77 -18.99 -3.48
C ASP A 640 -40.21 -19.16 -2.01
N ARG A 641 -39.70 -20.17 -1.31
CA ARG A 641 -39.99 -20.33 0.12
C ARG A 641 -39.47 -19.15 0.94
N LEU A 642 -38.23 -18.72 0.70
CA LEU A 642 -37.64 -17.57 1.39
C LEU A 642 -38.50 -16.29 1.23
N LEU A 643 -38.97 -16.02 0.02
CA LEU A 643 -39.85 -14.89 -0.27
C LEU A 643 -41.22 -15.04 0.41
N ALA A 644 -41.81 -16.25 0.39
CA ALA A 644 -43.09 -16.57 1.06
C ALA A 644 -42.98 -16.39 2.58
N ASP A 645 -41.87 -16.83 3.20
CA ASP A 645 -41.60 -16.65 4.65
C ASP A 645 -41.52 -15.16 5.02
N LEU A 646 -41.06 -14.31 4.10
CA LEU A 646 -41.04 -12.86 4.25
C LEU A 646 -42.36 -12.15 3.91
N GLY A 647 -43.39 -12.89 3.39
CA GLY A 647 -44.66 -12.34 2.97
C GLY A 647 -44.67 -11.80 1.55
N ASP A 648 -43.80 -12.32 0.69
CA ASP A 648 -43.67 -11.92 -0.75
C ASP A 648 -43.48 -10.41 -0.96
N PRO A 649 -42.53 -9.77 -0.28
CA PRO A 649 -42.38 -8.30 -0.33
C PRO A 649 -42.06 -7.84 -1.76
N PRO A 650 -42.85 -6.88 -2.32
CA PRO A 650 -42.74 -6.47 -3.73
C PRO A 650 -41.35 -5.96 -4.15
N ALA A 651 -40.63 -5.31 -3.22
CA ALA A 651 -39.24 -4.80 -3.46
C ALA A 651 -38.25 -5.94 -3.75
N TRP A 652 -38.55 -7.18 -3.37
CA TRP A 652 -37.68 -8.34 -3.54
C TRP A 652 -38.26 -9.35 -4.51
N SER A 653 -39.56 -9.66 -4.41
CA SER A 653 -40.22 -10.68 -5.23
C SER A 653 -40.37 -10.27 -6.69
N ALA A 654 -40.62 -8.98 -6.99
CA ALA A 654 -40.90 -8.54 -8.34
C ALA A 654 -39.74 -8.80 -9.34
N SER A 655 -38.51 -8.50 -8.96
CA SER A 655 -37.33 -8.76 -9.81
C SER A 655 -37.10 -10.26 -10.00
N TRP A 656 -37.34 -11.07 -8.96
CA TRP A 656 -37.26 -12.53 -9.01
C TRP A 656 -38.31 -13.14 -9.94
N ASP A 657 -39.59 -12.73 -9.80
CA ASP A 657 -40.66 -13.21 -10.63
C ASP A 657 -40.52 -12.75 -12.09
N PHE A 658 -39.97 -11.56 -12.35
CA PHE A 658 -39.62 -11.11 -13.70
C PHE A 658 -38.53 -11.98 -14.35
N ALA A 659 -37.51 -12.36 -13.63
CA ALA A 659 -36.51 -13.31 -14.10
C ALA A 659 -37.13 -14.68 -14.33
N GLY A 660 -38.06 -15.09 -13.45
CA GLY A 660 -38.83 -16.31 -13.58
C GLY A 660 -39.65 -16.33 -14.85
N VAL A 661 -40.41 -15.27 -15.17
CA VAL A 661 -41.15 -15.17 -16.43
C VAL A 661 -40.24 -15.36 -17.64
N GLN A 662 -39.08 -14.74 -17.67
CA GLN A 662 -38.10 -14.90 -18.74
C GLN A 662 -37.61 -16.36 -18.86
N ALA A 663 -37.39 -17.05 -17.74
CA ALA A 663 -36.88 -18.41 -17.71
C ALA A 663 -37.98 -19.41 -18.14
N VAL A 664 -39.18 -19.31 -17.53
CA VAL A 664 -40.27 -20.28 -17.82
C VAL A 664 -40.91 -20.08 -19.19
N ALA A 665 -40.90 -18.86 -19.76
CA ALA A 665 -41.33 -18.62 -21.14
C ALA A 665 -40.43 -19.36 -22.16
N ILE A 666 -39.15 -19.57 -21.85
CA ILE A 666 -38.25 -20.37 -22.70
C ILE A 666 -38.67 -21.86 -22.71
N THR A 667 -39.09 -22.37 -21.56
CA THR A 667 -39.49 -23.78 -21.40
C THR A 667 -40.90 -24.07 -21.92
N ARG A 668 -41.67 -23.02 -22.27
CA ARG A 668 -43.07 -23.08 -22.75
C ARG A 668 -44.03 -23.70 -21.73
N ASP A 669 -43.73 -23.60 -20.45
CA ASP A 669 -44.64 -24.03 -19.36
C ASP A 669 -45.67 -22.90 -19.09
N GLN A 670 -46.81 -22.98 -19.72
CA GLN A 670 -47.88 -21.99 -19.60
C GLN A 670 -48.39 -21.83 -18.15
N SER A 671 -48.43 -22.92 -17.38
CA SER A 671 -48.87 -22.89 -15.99
C SER A 671 -47.91 -22.10 -15.13
N ALA A 672 -46.59 -22.38 -15.28
CA ALA A 672 -45.54 -21.65 -14.57
C ALA A 672 -45.48 -20.17 -14.97
N VAL A 673 -45.67 -19.84 -16.25
CA VAL A 673 -45.79 -18.46 -16.75
C VAL A 673 -46.96 -17.74 -16.07
N ALA A 674 -48.19 -18.34 -16.10
CA ALA A 674 -49.36 -17.74 -15.47
C ALA A 674 -49.18 -17.52 -13.97
N HIS A 675 -48.56 -18.47 -13.28
CA HIS A 675 -48.25 -18.33 -11.86
C HIS A 675 -47.30 -17.12 -11.58
N ARG A 676 -46.23 -16.98 -12.32
CA ARG A 676 -45.28 -15.85 -12.14
C ARG A 676 -45.90 -14.50 -12.48
N LEU A 677 -46.69 -14.43 -13.55
CA LEU A 677 -47.44 -13.21 -13.90
C LEU A 677 -48.43 -12.81 -12.82
N THR A 678 -49.17 -13.78 -12.24
CA THR A 678 -50.11 -13.49 -11.13
C THR A 678 -49.36 -12.89 -9.91
N ARG A 679 -48.18 -13.41 -9.55
CA ARG A 679 -47.36 -12.85 -8.46
C ARG A 679 -46.88 -11.44 -8.78
N LEU A 680 -46.42 -11.17 -9.99
CA LEU A 680 -46.02 -9.84 -10.46
C LEU A 680 -47.20 -8.85 -10.41
N ASP A 681 -48.43 -9.27 -10.79
CA ASP A 681 -49.60 -8.41 -10.75
C ASP A 681 -50.01 -8.06 -9.31
N LEU A 682 -49.89 -9.01 -8.39
CA LEU A 682 -50.13 -8.74 -6.97
C LEU A 682 -49.09 -7.73 -6.42
N ALA A 683 -47.80 -7.88 -6.80
CA ALA A 683 -46.75 -6.95 -6.44
C ALA A 683 -46.95 -5.56 -7.10
N ALA A 684 -47.45 -5.51 -8.34
CA ALA A 684 -47.70 -4.28 -9.09
C ALA A 684 -48.78 -3.39 -8.47
N ALA A 685 -49.74 -3.99 -7.74
CA ALA A 685 -50.75 -3.26 -7.00
C ALA A 685 -50.19 -2.44 -5.82
N GLN A 686 -48.99 -2.80 -5.35
CA GLN A 686 -48.34 -2.22 -4.18
C GLN A 686 -47.07 -1.40 -4.52
N ASN A 687 -46.42 -1.68 -5.66
CA ASN A 687 -45.12 -1.08 -5.99
C ASN A 687 -45.03 -0.67 -7.47
N ARG A 688 -44.65 0.57 -7.73
CA ARG A 688 -44.52 1.13 -9.09
C ARG A 688 -43.53 0.35 -9.96
N THR A 689 -42.37 -0.02 -9.38
CA THR A 689 -41.36 -0.79 -10.12
C THR A 689 -41.87 -2.16 -10.49
N ALA A 690 -42.60 -2.84 -9.60
CA ALA A 690 -43.28 -4.11 -9.90
C ALA A 690 -44.32 -3.93 -11.01
N GLY A 691 -45.02 -2.79 -11.06
CA GLY A 691 -45.95 -2.44 -12.16
C GLY A 691 -45.26 -2.36 -13.51
N SER A 692 -44.10 -1.70 -13.56
CA SER A 692 -43.26 -1.64 -14.78
C SER A 692 -42.74 -3.02 -15.20
N LEU A 693 -42.34 -3.86 -14.25
CA LEU A 693 -41.91 -5.24 -14.51
C LEU A 693 -43.05 -6.11 -14.98
N SER A 694 -44.27 -6.02 -14.39
CA SER A 694 -45.45 -6.76 -14.82
C SER A 694 -45.85 -6.39 -16.27
N THR A 695 -45.88 -5.09 -16.60
CA THR A 695 -46.15 -4.60 -17.93
C THR A 695 -45.16 -5.16 -18.95
N GLY A 696 -43.86 -5.12 -18.62
CA GLY A 696 -42.79 -5.69 -19.45
C GLY A 696 -42.93 -7.21 -19.64
N ALA A 697 -43.19 -7.94 -18.53
CA ALA A 697 -43.36 -9.39 -18.53
C ALA A 697 -44.52 -9.84 -19.38
N ARG A 698 -45.68 -9.15 -19.28
CA ARG A 698 -46.87 -9.44 -20.10
C ARG A 698 -46.59 -9.24 -21.58
N ALA A 699 -45.96 -8.13 -21.96
CA ALA A 699 -45.57 -7.90 -23.35
C ALA A 699 -44.57 -8.94 -23.85
N TRP A 700 -43.64 -9.39 -22.98
CA TRP A 700 -42.68 -10.44 -23.31
C TRP A 700 -43.36 -11.78 -23.58
N VAL A 701 -44.36 -12.16 -22.78
CA VAL A 701 -45.14 -13.39 -22.96
C VAL A 701 -45.99 -13.30 -24.21
N ALA A 702 -46.72 -12.21 -24.42
CA ALA A 702 -47.56 -11.96 -25.60
C ALA A 702 -46.76 -12.06 -26.92
N LEU A 703 -45.54 -11.56 -26.94
CA LEU A 703 -44.64 -11.73 -28.10
C LEU A 703 -44.13 -13.15 -28.27
N ASN A 704 -44.12 -14.00 -27.27
CA ASN A 704 -43.70 -15.40 -27.40
C ASN A 704 -44.86 -16.31 -27.83
N ASP A 705 -46.10 -15.92 -27.56
CA ASP A 705 -47.30 -16.60 -28.03
C ASP A 705 -47.72 -16.11 -29.46
N ALA A 706 -47.91 -17.03 -30.39
CA ALA A 706 -48.17 -16.71 -31.79
C ALA A 706 -49.57 -16.05 -31.95
N GLY A 707 -49.62 -14.72 -32.14
CA GLY A 707 -50.83 -14.09 -32.66
C GLY A 707 -51.33 -12.80 -32.02
N GLU A 708 -50.62 -12.20 -31.06
CA GLU A 708 -51.10 -10.96 -30.43
C GLU A 708 -50.44 -9.67 -30.98
N SER A 709 -51.19 -8.57 -30.89
CA SER A 709 -50.84 -7.21 -31.37
C SER A 709 -49.58 -6.63 -30.78
N THR A 710 -48.84 -5.85 -31.55
CA THR A 710 -47.65 -5.09 -31.15
C THR A 710 -47.99 -3.82 -30.34
N GLU A 711 -49.25 -3.45 -30.17
CA GLU A 711 -49.69 -2.23 -29.48
C GLU A 711 -49.26 -2.12 -28.00
N PRO A 712 -49.28 -3.18 -27.17
CA PRO A 712 -48.85 -3.07 -25.78
C PRO A 712 -47.32 -2.90 -25.60
N VAL A 713 -46.55 -3.10 -26.67
CA VAL A 713 -45.06 -3.12 -26.56
C VAL A 713 -44.48 -1.75 -26.29
N THR A 714 -44.98 -0.67 -26.85
CA THR A 714 -44.46 0.69 -26.65
C THR A 714 -44.59 1.10 -25.19
N ALA A 715 -45.71 0.85 -24.54
CA ALA A 715 -45.92 1.13 -23.12
C ALA A 715 -45.00 0.28 -22.24
N ALA A 716 -44.78 -0.99 -22.61
CA ALA A 716 -43.92 -1.91 -21.90
C ALA A 716 -42.41 -1.50 -22.00
N VAL A 717 -41.99 -1.07 -23.17
CA VAL A 717 -40.63 -0.55 -23.39
C VAL A 717 -40.38 0.68 -22.55
N GLU A 718 -41.33 1.63 -22.52
CA GLU A 718 -41.17 2.85 -21.69
C GLU A 718 -41.20 2.53 -20.18
N ALA A 719 -42.08 1.58 -19.79
CA ALA A 719 -42.10 1.12 -18.39
C ALA A 719 -40.77 0.51 -17.95
N LEU A 720 -40.17 -0.36 -18.78
CA LEU A 720 -38.84 -0.94 -18.46
C LEU A 720 -37.73 0.09 -18.49
N ARG A 721 -37.74 1.07 -19.41
CA ARG A 721 -36.80 2.18 -19.46
C ARG A 721 -36.87 3.03 -18.19
N SER A 722 -38.08 3.33 -17.70
CA SER A 722 -38.29 4.18 -16.51
C SER A 722 -37.66 3.61 -15.24
N ILE A 723 -37.38 2.32 -15.21
CA ILE A 723 -36.72 1.61 -14.08
C ILE A 723 -35.29 1.15 -14.43
N GLY A 724 -34.68 1.72 -15.49
CA GLY A 724 -33.29 1.48 -15.86
C GLY A 724 -33.00 0.16 -16.58
N LEU A 725 -34.00 -0.64 -16.95
CA LEU A 725 -33.85 -1.92 -17.68
C LEU A 725 -33.76 -1.68 -19.20
N HIS A 726 -32.75 -0.94 -19.63
CA HIS A 726 -32.60 -0.50 -21.02
C HIS A 726 -32.34 -1.65 -22.00
N TRP A 727 -31.61 -2.69 -21.58
CA TRP A 727 -31.36 -3.86 -22.44
C TRP A 727 -32.66 -4.66 -22.67
N GLU A 728 -33.43 -4.90 -21.63
CA GLU A 728 -34.69 -5.62 -21.69
C GLU A 728 -35.72 -4.84 -22.58
N ALA A 729 -35.75 -3.52 -22.41
CA ALA A 729 -36.57 -2.62 -23.23
C ALA A 729 -36.17 -2.68 -24.72
N ALA A 730 -34.87 -2.55 -25.02
CA ALA A 730 -34.35 -2.65 -26.39
C ALA A 730 -34.61 -4.04 -27.00
N ARG A 731 -34.43 -5.10 -26.21
CA ARG A 731 -34.69 -6.47 -26.65
C ARG A 731 -36.16 -6.70 -26.95
N LEU A 732 -37.08 -6.20 -26.12
CA LEU A 732 -38.52 -6.30 -26.30
C LEU A 732 -38.95 -5.57 -27.58
N ALA A 733 -38.49 -4.33 -27.79
CA ALA A 733 -38.77 -3.56 -29.02
C ALA A 733 -38.23 -4.25 -30.29
N GLY A 734 -37.01 -4.82 -30.23
CA GLY A 734 -36.43 -5.57 -31.34
C GLY A 734 -37.19 -6.87 -31.66
N MET A 735 -37.68 -7.58 -30.66
CA MET A 735 -38.54 -8.76 -30.85
C MET A 735 -39.88 -8.38 -31.50
N ALA A 736 -40.50 -7.31 -31.05
CA ALA A 736 -41.75 -6.80 -31.63
C ALA A 736 -41.53 -6.32 -33.08
N ALA A 737 -40.43 -5.62 -33.36
CA ALA A 737 -40.10 -5.21 -34.73
C ALA A 737 -39.95 -6.39 -35.69
N SER A 738 -39.41 -7.53 -35.26
CA SER A 738 -39.24 -8.72 -36.09
C SER A 738 -40.56 -9.44 -36.40
N ARG A 739 -41.64 -9.06 -35.72
CA ARG A 739 -43.01 -9.65 -35.87
C ARG A 739 -44.05 -8.68 -36.41
N ALA A 740 -43.68 -7.41 -36.56
CA ALA A 740 -44.57 -6.41 -37.11
C ALA A 740 -44.84 -6.65 -38.60
N ASP A 741 -46.12 -6.75 -39.00
CA ASP A 741 -46.51 -6.93 -40.39
C ASP A 741 -46.34 -5.66 -41.24
N ASP A 742 -46.41 -4.49 -40.59
CA ASP A 742 -46.27 -3.19 -41.26
C ASP A 742 -44.81 -2.69 -41.16
N PRO A 743 -44.15 -2.37 -42.30
CA PRO A 743 -42.76 -1.87 -42.32
C PRO A 743 -42.56 -0.55 -41.56
N ALA A 744 -43.57 0.32 -41.47
CA ALA A 744 -43.45 1.58 -40.74
C ALA A 744 -43.44 1.35 -39.23
N THR A 745 -44.30 0.46 -38.75
CA THR A 745 -44.34 -0.01 -37.36
C THR A 745 -43.04 -0.72 -37.00
N ALA A 746 -42.55 -1.61 -37.85
CA ALA A 746 -41.23 -2.26 -37.63
C ALA A 746 -40.08 -1.26 -37.53
N ALA A 747 -40.05 -0.26 -38.42
CA ALA A 747 -39.03 0.78 -38.39
C ALA A 747 -39.10 1.63 -37.12
N GLY A 748 -40.29 2.03 -36.65
CA GLY A 748 -40.53 2.73 -35.41
C GLY A 748 -40.03 1.98 -34.16
N LEU A 749 -40.34 0.66 -34.13
CA LEU A 749 -39.88 -0.21 -33.04
C LEU A 749 -38.37 -0.43 -33.06
N LEU A 750 -37.73 -0.51 -34.22
CA LEU A 750 -36.25 -0.58 -34.34
C LEU A 750 -35.60 0.74 -33.92
N ASP A 751 -36.23 1.88 -34.18
CA ASP A 751 -35.74 3.18 -33.69
C ASP A 751 -35.85 3.28 -32.16
N THR A 752 -36.99 2.83 -31.64
CA THR A 752 -37.19 2.69 -30.18
C THR A 752 -36.14 1.76 -29.54
N ALA A 753 -35.81 0.63 -30.18
CA ALA A 753 -34.77 -0.28 -29.71
C ALA A 753 -33.38 0.36 -29.70
N ARG A 754 -33.05 1.17 -30.73
CA ARG A 754 -31.81 1.93 -30.83
C ARG A 754 -31.71 3.01 -29.72
N SER A 755 -32.76 3.78 -29.53
CA SER A 755 -32.85 4.82 -28.48
C SER A 755 -32.69 4.22 -27.09
N ALA A 756 -33.39 3.14 -26.78
CA ALA A 756 -33.23 2.41 -25.53
C ALA A 756 -31.82 1.84 -25.37
N GLY A 757 -31.16 1.50 -26.49
CA GLY A 757 -29.75 1.10 -26.50
C GLY A 757 -28.76 2.22 -26.26
N GLU A 758 -29.05 3.45 -26.63
CA GLU A 758 -28.17 4.62 -26.40
C GLU A 758 -28.22 5.12 -24.96
N ASP A 759 -29.32 4.95 -24.27
CA ASP A 759 -29.50 5.29 -22.86
C ASP A 759 -28.75 4.37 -21.90
N ARG A 760 -28.14 3.27 -22.38
CA ARG A 760 -27.43 2.24 -21.57
C ARG A 760 -26.17 2.69 -20.88
N ARG A 761 -25.59 3.82 -21.30
CA ARG A 761 -24.34 4.27 -20.71
C ARG A 761 -24.58 4.79 -19.31
N LEU A 762 -24.11 4.06 -18.31
CA LEU A 762 -23.95 4.61 -16.97
C LEU A 762 -23.16 5.90 -17.10
N THR A 763 -23.62 6.98 -16.49
CA THR A 763 -22.82 8.19 -16.34
C THR A 763 -21.46 7.77 -15.80
N PRO A 764 -20.30 8.19 -16.39
CA PRO A 764 -19.02 7.65 -16.03
C PRO A 764 -18.78 7.79 -14.53
N LEU A 765 -18.62 6.66 -13.85
CA LEU A 765 -18.19 6.62 -12.45
C LEU A 765 -16.70 6.93 -12.41
N VAL A 766 -16.37 8.13 -11.93
CA VAL A 766 -15.02 8.54 -11.51
C VAL A 766 -13.93 8.36 -12.57
N GLY A 767 -13.78 9.36 -13.39
CA GLY A 767 -12.69 9.52 -14.33
C GLY A 767 -12.91 10.79 -15.15
N GLY A 768 -13.17 11.93 -14.51
CA GLY A 768 -13.33 13.21 -15.19
C GLY A 768 -14.67 13.38 -15.95
N PRO A 769 -15.01 14.60 -16.34
CA PRO A 769 -16.27 14.92 -17.02
C PRO A 769 -16.32 14.47 -18.49
N LEU A 770 -15.37 13.69 -18.98
CA LEU A 770 -15.23 13.26 -20.37
C LEU A 770 -15.42 11.76 -20.54
N THR A 771 -15.95 11.33 -21.70
CA THR A 771 -15.96 9.92 -22.12
C THR A 771 -14.55 9.46 -22.48
N ASP A 772 -14.29 8.13 -22.49
CA ASP A 772 -12.97 7.56 -22.83
C ASP A 772 -12.42 8.12 -24.15
N ARG A 773 -13.25 8.20 -25.18
CA ARG A 773 -12.87 8.77 -26.49
C ARG A 773 -12.64 10.27 -26.44
N GLU A 774 -13.41 10.99 -25.66
CA GLU A 774 -13.16 12.41 -25.38
C GLU A 774 -11.91 12.61 -24.54
N ALA A 775 -11.59 11.70 -23.61
CA ALA A 775 -10.36 11.71 -22.82
C ALA A 775 -9.13 11.43 -23.69
N GLU A 776 -9.18 10.50 -24.65
CA GLU A 776 -8.11 10.27 -25.62
C GLU A 776 -7.86 11.55 -26.47
N VAL A 777 -8.92 12.16 -26.98
CA VAL A 777 -8.82 13.41 -27.75
C VAL A 777 -8.30 14.55 -26.86
N ALA A 778 -8.71 14.62 -25.59
CA ALA A 778 -8.25 15.62 -24.65
C ALA A 778 -6.76 15.45 -24.31
N HIS A 779 -6.28 14.21 -24.16
CA HIS A 779 -4.87 13.90 -23.96
C HIS A 779 -4.01 14.41 -25.13
N GLU A 780 -4.37 14.06 -26.35
CA GLU A 780 -3.64 14.52 -27.55
C GLU A 780 -3.69 16.05 -27.72
N LEU A 781 -4.81 16.69 -27.34
CA LEU A 781 -4.93 18.15 -27.31
C LEU A 781 -3.96 18.79 -26.31
N LEU A 782 -3.79 18.19 -25.12
CA LEU A 782 -2.89 18.67 -24.08
C LEU A 782 -1.42 18.52 -24.50
N GLN A 783 -1.10 17.54 -25.35
CA GLN A 783 0.20 17.39 -25.98
C GLN A 783 0.47 18.41 -27.10
N GLY A 784 -0.54 19.19 -27.47
CA GLY A 784 -0.41 20.29 -28.44
C GLY A 784 -0.66 19.92 -29.90
N PHE A 785 -1.13 18.70 -30.18
CA PHE A 785 -1.39 18.25 -31.55
C PHE A 785 -2.55 18.99 -32.21
N THR A 786 -2.49 19.16 -33.53
CA THR A 786 -3.58 19.71 -34.34
C THR A 786 -4.69 18.66 -34.56
N TYR A 787 -5.88 19.10 -34.92
CA TYR A 787 -7.01 18.18 -35.14
C TYR A 787 -6.73 17.15 -36.25
N ARG A 788 -5.90 17.48 -37.22
CA ARG A 788 -5.46 16.56 -38.29
C ARG A 788 -4.52 15.49 -37.71
N GLU A 789 -3.51 15.89 -36.94
CA GLU A 789 -2.55 14.97 -36.33
C GLU A 789 -3.26 14.06 -35.31
N ILE A 790 -4.19 14.60 -34.50
CA ILE A 790 -5.03 13.81 -33.59
C ILE A 790 -5.84 12.79 -34.39
N GLY A 791 -6.43 13.21 -35.53
CA GLY A 791 -7.19 12.31 -36.39
C GLY A 791 -6.35 11.17 -36.93
N GLU A 792 -5.15 11.43 -37.42
CA GLU A 792 -4.20 10.43 -37.88
C GLU A 792 -3.79 9.44 -36.77
N ARG A 793 -3.49 9.96 -35.57
CA ARG A 793 -3.07 9.16 -34.40
C ARG A 793 -4.19 8.27 -33.83
N LEU A 794 -5.41 8.79 -33.82
CA LEU A 794 -6.57 8.10 -33.27
C LEU A 794 -7.41 7.37 -34.35
N TYR A 795 -6.93 7.32 -35.60
CA TYR A 795 -7.59 6.69 -36.75
C TYR A 795 -9.02 7.19 -37.00
N ILE A 796 -9.26 8.53 -36.87
CA ILE A 796 -10.54 9.20 -37.14
C ILE A 796 -10.34 10.44 -38.02
N SER A 797 -11.42 10.95 -38.63
CA SER A 797 -11.31 12.15 -39.42
C SER A 797 -11.07 13.41 -38.56
N ALA A 798 -10.34 14.40 -39.09
CA ALA A 798 -10.15 15.71 -38.40
C ALA A 798 -11.49 16.36 -38.02
N LYS A 799 -12.55 16.14 -38.79
CA LYS A 799 -13.92 16.62 -38.55
C LYS A 799 -14.54 15.87 -37.33
N THR A 800 -14.24 14.60 -37.18
CA THR A 800 -14.65 13.81 -35.99
C THR A 800 -13.97 14.32 -34.72
N VAL A 801 -12.67 14.66 -34.80
CA VAL A 801 -11.93 15.30 -33.69
C VAL A 801 -12.56 16.65 -33.33
N GLU A 802 -12.90 17.48 -34.31
CA GLU A 802 -13.59 18.75 -34.08
C GLU A 802 -14.91 18.57 -33.33
N HIS A 803 -15.69 17.55 -33.70
CA HIS A 803 -16.95 17.22 -33.00
C HIS A 803 -16.71 16.79 -31.54
N HIS A 804 -15.66 15.96 -31.27
CA HIS A 804 -15.30 15.60 -29.92
C HIS A 804 -14.88 16.83 -29.12
N VAL A 805 -14.03 17.68 -29.66
CA VAL A 805 -13.58 18.92 -28.99
C VAL A 805 -14.76 19.86 -28.69
N ALA A 806 -15.72 19.98 -29.61
CA ALA A 806 -16.92 20.77 -29.36
C ALA A 806 -17.80 20.20 -28.24
N ARG A 807 -17.85 18.86 -28.07
CA ARG A 807 -18.53 18.21 -26.94
C ARG A 807 -17.78 18.43 -25.63
N ILE A 808 -16.44 18.24 -25.63
CA ILE A 808 -15.59 18.49 -24.48
C ILE A 808 -15.75 19.93 -23.99
N ARG A 809 -15.72 20.91 -24.89
CA ARG A 809 -15.93 22.33 -24.57
C ARG A 809 -17.26 22.59 -23.89
N ARG A 810 -18.36 22.01 -24.39
CA ARG A 810 -19.70 22.13 -23.78
C ARG A 810 -19.77 21.48 -22.39
N ARG A 811 -19.12 20.32 -22.22
CA ARG A 811 -19.13 19.62 -20.93
C ARG A 811 -18.32 20.33 -19.86
N LEU A 812 -17.23 20.98 -20.25
CA LEU A 812 -16.34 21.70 -19.35
C LEU A 812 -16.67 23.20 -19.26
N ASP A 813 -17.74 23.65 -19.92
CA ASP A 813 -18.19 25.06 -20.01
C ASP A 813 -17.05 26.02 -20.42
N ALA A 814 -16.24 25.61 -21.41
CA ALA A 814 -15.07 26.32 -21.87
C ALA A 814 -15.40 27.11 -23.15
N GLY A 815 -15.35 28.45 -23.08
CA GLY A 815 -15.64 29.36 -24.21
C GLY A 815 -14.51 29.50 -25.23
N SER A 816 -13.24 29.31 -24.78
CA SER A 816 -12.05 29.43 -25.59
C SER A 816 -11.15 28.19 -25.54
N ARG A 817 -10.15 28.07 -26.44
CA ARG A 817 -9.16 26.99 -26.43
C ARG A 817 -8.29 27.06 -25.16
N SER A 818 -7.92 28.24 -24.70
CA SER A 818 -7.15 28.44 -23.48
C SER A 818 -7.91 28.01 -22.22
N GLU A 819 -9.19 28.34 -22.14
CA GLU A 819 -10.08 27.90 -21.06
C GLU A 819 -10.27 26.37 -21.08
N LEU A 820 -10.42 25.79 -22.28
CA LEU A 820 -10.48 24.32 -22.43
C LEU A 820 -9.22 23.64 -21.87
N MET A 821 -8.04 24.15 -22.23
CA MET A 821 -6.78 23.58 -21.75
C MET A 821 -6.60 23.73 -20.23
N ALA A 822 -7.06 24.86 -19.67
CA ALA A 822 -7.06 25.08 -18.23
C ALA A 822 -8.05 24.15 -17.50
N ALA A 823 -9.26 24.02 -18.04
CA ALA A 823 -10.30 23.14 -17.49
C ALA A 823 -9.89 21.65 -17.54
N LEU A 824 -9.27 21.21 -18.62
CA LEU A 824 -8.76 19.84 -18.75
C LEU A 824 -7.68 19.53 -17.69
N ARG A 825 -6.72 20.45 -17.49
CA ARG A 825 -5.69 20.29 -16.45
C ARG A 825 -6.28 20.32 -15.04
N ALA A 826 -7.25 21.20 -14.78
CA ALA A 826 -7.95 21.28 -13.49
C ALA A 826 -8.78 20.00 -13.21
N ALA A 827 -9.31 19.35 -14.26
CA ALA A 827 -10.00 18.07 -14.18
C ALA A 827 -9.06 16.85 -14.09
N GLY A 828 -7.74 17.06 -13.99
CA GLY A 828 -6.74 15.99 -13.79
C GLY A 828 -6.24 15.30 -15.07
N TYR A 829 -6.61 15.74 -16.25
CA TYR A 829 -6.07 15.23 -17.51
C TYR A 829 -4.65 15.78 -17.74
N ARG A 830 -3.73 14.88 -18.19
CA ARG A 830 -2.31 15.20 -18.46
C ARG A 830 -1.90 14.80 -19.87
#